data_0661bcb5cccc48e4bd2b75b1e364f95c
#
_entry.id   0661bcb5cccc48e4bd2b75b1e364f95c
#
_cell.length_a   1.000
_cell.length_b   1.000
_cell.length_c   1.000
_cell.angle_alpha   90.00
_cell.angle_beta   90.00
_cell.angle_gamma   90.00
#
_symmetry.space_group_name_H-M   'P 1'
#
loop_
_entity.id
_entity.type
_entity.pdbx_description
1 polymer ?
#
loop_
_entity_poly.entity_id
_entity_poly.type
_entity_poly.pdbx_seq_one_letter_code
_entity_poly.pdbx_strand_id
1 'polypeptide(L)'
;MLKNALYLQVGAKNSTISYFKFLFSAVFLLLTIGFFTNNSFAQPVRWQQRVKYTMNIDMDVITNRLTGKQQLQYSNNSPDTLKKVFYHLYFNAFQPNSSMDVRSRELGKFLINDRPDWDPRVKDRILNLKPDEIGYQKIISLKMNGIPQPFKYHETILEVNLTKPVAPKSTVIFTMEFEAQVPLQVRRSGRDNPNTKVRYSMSQWYPKMVEYDYEGWHPTPYVAREFYGVWGDFDVTIRINKNYKLGGTGLLMNAADIGWGYDVANTPDLKPITAAKRTWHFVGNNVHDFVWAADPDYKHLTRKMPNNGPVINVLYKNTEEVAANELAWKKVADAAVIVLPFIEKHFGKYPYPQYSFIHGGDGGMEYPMATLLVGPGLGTVIHEWMHSWYQMMLGTNESMYAWMDEGFTEYATDLVEAFYRDSVTNAKNGDSNANEKVINSEVVLLPLEHNPNYKSYYFIAKSGLEEPLTTHADHFNTNAAYSIASYSKGAVFMEQLGYIIGAPVRDKLLLEYYKQWAFKHPNSSDLMRLAETVSGLQLDWYKEYWCNTTKTIDYAIDSLWEEAGESKVRLKRLGQMPMPIDLQLTFKDGTTLHYTIPLNLMYGAKAAETSQPVVTLEAWRWTHPTYIVSFKQRLTNLLKVEIDPSKRMADVEQKNNTLEIKW
;
A
#
# COMPACT_ATOMS: atom_id res chain seq x y z
N MET A 1 12.64 -30.43 -92.12
CA MET A 1 13.12 -29.43 -91.14
C MET A 1 11.95 -28.66 -90.49
N LEU A 2 10.99 -29.29 -89.87
CA LEU A 2 9.82 -28.57 -89.25
C LEU A 2 9.18 -29.47 -88.19
N LYS A 3 9.98 -30.03 -87.27
CA LYS A 3 9.45 -30.82 -86.15
C LYS A 3 10.11 -30.56 -84.81
N ASN A 4 11.10 -29.65 -84.72
CA ASN A 4 11.80 -29.37 -83.46
C ASN A 4 11.51 -28.03 -82.79
N ALA A 5 10.49 -27.26 -83.29
CA ALA A 5 10.14 -25.95 -82.72
C ALA A 5 8.95 -25.93 -81.74
N LEU A 6 8.29 -27.12 -81.54
CA LEU A 6 7.06 -27.13 -80.71
C LEU A 6 7.23 -27.68 -79.28
N TYR A 7 8.45 -28.10 -78.91
CA TYR A 7 8.69 -28.69 -77.56
C TYR A 7 9.35 -27.75 -76.55
N LEU A 8 9.75 -26.55 -76.94
CA LEU A 8 10.38 -25.58 -76.03
C LEU A 8 9.45 -24.53 -75.43
N GLN A 9 8.17 -24.45 -75.84
CA GLN A 9 7.24 -23.45 -75.30
C GLN A 9 6.33 -23.96 -74.17
N VAL A 10 6.30 -25.26 -73.88
CA VAL A 10 5.45 -25.81 -72.79
C VAL A 10 6.21 -25.89 -71.45
N GLY A 11 7.58 -25.89 -71.49
CA GLY A 11 8.41 -25.94 -70.25
C GLY A 11 8.51 -24.62 -69.49
N ALA A 12 8.34 -23.49 -70.17
CA ALA A 12 8.56 -22.15 -69.56
C ALA A 12 7.33 -21.61 -68.81
N LYS A 13 6.11 -22.10 -69.09
CA LYS A 13 4.90 -21.63 -68.43
C LYS A 13 4.67 -22.27 -67.04
N ASN A 14 5.18 -23.47 -66.80
CA ASN A 14 4.97 -24.15 -65.49
C ASN A 14 6.01 -23.71 -64.44
N SER A 15 7.22 -23.27 -64.85
CA SER A 15 8.21 -22.81 -63.89
C SER A 15 7.90 -21.40 -63.31
N THR A 16 7.35 -20.48 -64.14
CA THR A 16 6.95 -19.16 -63.68
C THR A 16 5.74 -19.16 -62.70
N ILE A 17 4.80 -20.07 -62.88
CA ILE A 17 3.65 -20.23 -61.97
C ILE A 17 4.10 -20.84 -60.65
N SER A 18 5.08 -21.73 -60.65
CA SER A 18 5.64 -22.35 -59.44
C SER A 18 6.46 -21.32 -58.64
N TYR A 19 7.24 -20.47 -59.28
CA TYR A 19 8.00 -19.38 -58.64
C TYR A 19 7.07 -18.33 -58.07
N PHE A 20 5.98 -17.96 -58.75
CA PHE A 20 5.01 -16.99 -58.26
C PHE A 20 4.23 -17.53 -57.05
N LYS A 21 3.85 -18.81 -57.03
CA LYS A 21 3.23 -19.44 -55.87
C LYS A 21 4.17 -19.54 -54.68
N PHE A 22 5.47 -19.80 -54.90
CA PHE A 22 6.48 -19.87 -53.85
C PHE A 22 6.76 -18.49 -53.28
N LEU A 23 6.88 -17.44 -54.11
CA LEU A 23 7.05 -16.05 -53.68
C LEU A 23 5.81 -15.55 -52.91
N PHE A 24 4.61 -15.85 -53.38
CA PHE A 24 3.36 -15.44 -52.69
C PHE A 24 3.21 -16.14 -51.33
N SER A 25 3.55 -17.45 -51.24
CA SER A 25 3.57 -18.16 -49.98
C SER A 25 4.65 -17.69 -49.03
N ALA A 26 5.84 -17.32 -49.52
CA ALA A 26 6.90 -16.76 -48.69
C ALA A 26 6.58 -15.32 -48.20
N VAL A 27 6.00 -14.49 -49.06
CA VAL A 27 5.54 -13.14 -48.65
C VAL A 27 4.36 -13.22 -47.69
N PHE A 28 3.43 -14.17 -47.86
CA PHE A 28 2.32 -14.39 -46.92
C PHE A 28 2.82 -14.94 -45.56
N LEU A 29 3.84 -15.82 -45.58
CA LEU A 29 4.47 -16.32 -44.35
C LEU A 29 5.26 -15.22 -43.63
N LEU A 30 5.96 -14.35 -44.36
CA LEU A 30 6.65 -13.18 -43.80
C LEU A 30 5.66 -12.11 -43.25
N LEU A 31 4.55 -11.92 -43.92
CA LEU A 31 3.47 -11.03 -43.43
C LEU A 31 2.77 -11.62 -42.18
N THR A 32 2.52 -12.93 -42.13
CA THR A 32 1.95 -13.58 -40.94
C THR A 32 2.93 -13.60 -39.77
N ILE A 33 4.24 -13.80 -40.00
CA ILE A 33 5.27 -13.69 -38.96
C ILE A 33 5.39 -12.24 -38.46
N GLY A 34 5.25 -11.25 -39.36
CA GLY A 34 5.23 -9.82 -38.97
C GLY A 34 3.98 -9.39 -38.15
N PHE A 35 2.83 -10.09 -38.32
CA PHE A 35 1.63 -9.85 -37.51
C PHE A 35 1.63 -10.57 -36.15
N PHE A 36 2.48 -11.59 -35.96
CA PHE A 36 2.66 -12.26 -34.68
C PHE A 36 3.88 -11.81 -33.88
N THR A 37 4.61 -10.79 -34.30
CA THR A 37 5.38 -10.02 -33.36
C THR A 37 4.39 -9.29 -32.48
N ASN A 38 3.93 -9.95 -31.43
CA ASN A 38 3.43 -9.22 -30.27
C ASN A 38 4.48 -8.16 -29.97
N ASN A 39 4.16 -6.91 -30.24
CA ASN A 39 4.82 -5.80 -29.64
C ASN A 39 4.52 -5.91 -28.13
N SER A 40 5.15 -6.87 -27.45
CA SER A 40 5.49 -6.70 -26.07
C SER A 40 6.37 -5.47 -26.07
N PHE A 41 5.77 -4.29 -25.92
CA PHE A 41 6.47 -3.17 -25.36
C PHE A 41 6.91 -3.66 -23.98
N ALA A 42 8.08 -4.31 -23.94
CA ALA A 42 8.78 -4.52 -22.70
C ALA A 42 8.96 -3.11 -22.15
N GLN A 43 8.11 -2.70 -21.21
CA GLN A 43 8.46 -1.55 -20.39
C GLN A 43 9.91 -1.80 -19.95
N PRO A 44 10.79 -0.78 -20.00
CA PRO A 44 12.14 -0.94 -19.52
C PRO A 44 11.98 -1.49 -18.10
N VAL A 45 12.38 -2.75 -17.92
CA VAL A 45 12.26 -3.42 -16.62
C VAL A 45 13.15 -2.62 -15.69
N ARG A 46 12.53 -1.79 -14.84
CA ARG A 46 13.25 -1.07 -13.79
C ARG A 46 13.98 -2.13 -12.97
N TRP A 47 15.33 -2.07 -12.97
CA TRP A 47 16.12 -2.97 -12.15
C TRP A 47 15.81 -2.72 -10.68
N GLN A 48 15.89 -3.75 -9.88
CA GLN A 48 15.84 -3.68 -8.43
C GLN A 48 16.82 -4.68 -7.85
N GLN A 49 17.32 -4.40 -6.67
CA GLN A 49 18.23 -5.29 -5.95
C GLN A 49 17.49 -6.55 -5.49
N ARG A 50 18.24 -7.58 -5.14
CA ARG A 50 17.68 -8.78 -4.53
C ARG A 50 18.57 -9.29 -3.41
N VAL A 51 17.94 -9.75 -2.35
CA VAL A 51 18.60 -10.34 -1.19
C VAL A 51 18.16 -11.79 -0.95
N LYS A 52 19.05 -12.58 -0.33
CA LYS A 52 18.70 -13.82 0.32
C LYS A 52 19.36 -13.86 1.68
N TYR A 53 18.54 -13.80 2.72
CA TYR A 53 18.97 -13.90 4.11
C TYR A 53 18.92 -15.35 4.58
N THR A 54 19.99 -15.80 5.27
CA THR A 54 19.98 -16.97 6.12
C THR A 54 20.43 -16.53 7.50
N MET A 55 19.54 -16.60 8.47
CA MET A 55 19.78 -16.08 9.82
C MET A 55 19.60 -17.18 10.88
N ASN A 56 20.57 -17.29 11.80
CA ASN A 56 20.50 -18.16 12.95
C ASN A 56 20.57 -17.30 14.22
N ILE A 57 19.50 -17.31 14.99
CA ILE A 57 19.28 -16.45 16.14
C ILE A 57 19.22 -17.29 17.41
N ASP A 58 19.94 -16.87 18.42
CA ASP A 58 19.86 -17.44 19.76
C ASP A 58 19.35 -16.37 20.74
N MET A 59 18.11 -16.52 21.22
CA MET A 59 17.44 -15.58 22.11
C MET A 59 17.60 -16.01 23.57
N ASP A 60 18.16 -15.13 24.42
CA ASP A 60 18.17 -15.26 25.86
C ASP A 60 17.03 -14.42 26.46
N VAL A 61 16.03 -15.10 27.01
CA VAL A 61 14.85 -14.46 27.60
C VAL A 61 15.09 -13.93 29.03
N ILE A 62 16.24 -14.22 29.63
CA ILE A 62 16.61 -13.72 30.95
C ILE A 62 17.28 -12.35 30.81
N THR A 63 18.23 -12.23 29.90
CA THR A 63 18.96 -10.98 29.65
C THR A 63 18.28 -10.10 28.61
N ASN A 64 17.25 -10.61 27.89
CA ASN A 64 16.57 -9.96 26.80
C ASN A 64 17.48 -9.58 25.62
N ARG A 65 18.51 -10.41 25.41
CA ARG A 65 19.48 -10.25 24.33
C ARG A 65 19.41 -11.40 23.36
N LEU A 66 19.73 -11.10 22.13
CA LEU A 66 19.91 -12.12 21.11
C LEU A 66 21.30 -12.00 20.48
N THR A 67 21.85 -13.13 20.08
CA THR A 67 23.00 -13.20 19.18
C THR A 67 22.56 -13.74 17.86
N GLY A 68 23.04 -13.13 16.77
CA GLY A 68 22.67 -13.50 15.41
C GLY A 68 23.87 -13.79 14.54
N LYS A 69 23.76 -14.85 13.73
CA LYS A 69 24.63 -15.10 12.59
C LYS A 69 23.82 -14.92 11.34
N GLN A 70 24.20 -13.94 10.54
CA GLN A 70 23.50 -13.58 9.29
C GLN A 70 24.44 -13.85 8.11
N GLN A 71 23.96 -14.62 7.15
CA GLN A 71 24.52 -14.68 5.80
C GLN A 71 23.53 -14.00 4.86
N LEU A 72 24.01 -13.00 4.15
CA LEU A 72 23.24 -12.23 3.17
C LEU A 72 23.89 -12.38 1.80
N GLN A 73 23.21 -13.05 0.89
CA GLN A 73 23.52 -12.97 -0.53
C GLN A 73 22.88 -11.72 -1.08
N TYR A 74 23.71 -10.80 -1.60
CA TYR A 74 23.26 -9.53 -2.20
C TYR A 74 23.57 -9.51 -3.68
N SER A 75 22.52 -9.37 -4.49
CA SER A 75 22.63 -9.26 -5.95
C SER A 75 22.48 -7.81 -6.38
N ASN A 76 23.58 -7.22 -6.82
CA ASN A 76 23.59 -5.89 -7.43
C ASN A 76 23.08 -6.00 -8.87
N ASN A 77 21.79 -5.75 -9.06
CA ASN A 77 21.15 -5.76 -10.39
C ASN A 77 21.21 -4.39 -11.10
N SER A 78 21.83 -3.39 -10.48
CA SER A 78 22.02 -2.07 -11.07
C SER A 78 23.12 -2.08 -12.17
N PRO A 79 23.20 -1.03 -12.99
CA PRO A 79 24.35 -0.79 -13.86
C PRO A 79 25.56 -0.23 -13.10
N ASP A 80 25.43 0.06 -11.80
CA ASP A 80 26.42 0.80 -11.03
C ASP A 80 27.38 -0.11 -10.28
N THR A 81 28.61 0.38 -10.10
CA THR A 81 29.63 -0.23 -9.23
C THR A 81 29.48 0.32 -7.82
N LEU A 82 29.10 -0.52 -6.86
CA LEU A 82 28.86 -0.11 -5.47
C LEU A 82 30.18 -0.15 -4.67
N LYS A 83 30.64 1.02 -4.20
CA LYS A 83 31.84 1.19 -3.38
C LYS A 83 31.56 1.12 -1.88
N LYS A 84 30.31 1.25 -1.51
CA LYS A 84 29.81 1.13 -0.14
C LYS A 84 28.44 0.48 -0.12
N VAL A 85 28.04 -0.04 1.03
CA VAL A 85 26.68 -0.48 1.35
C VAL A 85 26.30 0.05 2.71
N PHE A 86 24.98 0.06 2.98
CA PHE A 86 24.44 0.50 4.26
C PHE A 86 23.53 -0.57 4.87
N TYR A 87 23.45 -0.58 6.20
CA TYR A 87 22.47 -1.37 6.94
C TYR A 87 21.71 -0.48 7.90
N HIS A 88 20.42 -0.75 8.06
CA HIS A 88 19.61 -0.22 9.15
C HIS A 88 19.87 -1.00 10.44
N LEU A 89 20.00 -0.28 11.54
CA LEU A 89 20.13 -0.78 12.90
C LEU A 89 19.02 -0.16 13.75
N TYR A 90 17.78 -0.57 13.51
CA TYR A 90 16.60 0.12 14.01
C TYR A 90 16.49 0.18 15.54
N PHE A 91 16.96 -0.83 16.27
CA PHE A 91 16.94 -0.83 17.74
C PHE A 91 17.77 0.30 18.35
N ASN A 92 18.75 0.84 17.62
CA ASN A 92 19.55 1.98 18.09
C ASN A 92 18.74 3.26 18.28
N ALA A 93 17.53 3.36 17.70
CA ALA A 93 16.61 4.47 17.92
C ALA A 93 16.05 4.52 19.37
N PHE A 94 16.05 3.38 20.08
CA PHE A 94 15.52 3.27 21.44
C PHE A 94 16.60 3.54 22.50
N GLN A 95 17.29 4.67 22.35
CA GLN A 95 18.33 5.13 23.29
C GLN A 95 18.06 6.59 23.66
N PRO A 96 18.29 6.99 24.93
CA PRO A 96 18.21 8.38 25.33
C PRO A 96 19.04 9.29 24.41
N ASN A 97 18.43 10.40 23.99
CA ASN A 97 18.98 11.38 23.04
C ASN A 97 19.19 10.87 21.60
N SER A 98 18.59 9.74 21.22
CA SER A 98 18.48 9.37 19.82
C SER A 98 17.64 10.39 19.02
N SER A 99 17.76 10.34 17.68
CA SER A 99 16.94 11.18 16.81
C SER A 99 15.44 10.97 17.05
N MET A 100 15.00 9.73 17.32
CA MET A 100 13.60 9.43 17.67
C MET A 100 13.19 10.09 19.00
N ASP A 101 14.02 10.00 20.05
CA ASP A 101 13.74 10.59 21.34
C ASP A 101 13.67 12.12 21.25
N VAL A 102 14.67 12.76 20.64
CA VAL A 102 14.73 14.20 20.49
C VAL A 102 13.54 14.70 19.66
N ARG A 103 13.26 14.08 18.51
CA ARG A 103 12.16 14.44 17.64
C ARG A 103 10.80 14.34 18.34
N SER A 104 10.55 13.25 19.09
CA SER A 104 9.31 13.06 19.85
C SER A 104 9.11 14.19 20.86
N ARG A 105 10.15 14.54 21.62
CA ARG A 105 10.07 15.62 22.61
C ARG A 105 9.91 17.00 21.98
N GLU A 106 10.52 17.27 20.84
CA GLU A 106 10.33 18.53 20.11
C GLU A 106 8.91 18.68 19.57
N LEU A 107 8.34 17.62 18.95
CA LEU A 107 6.95 17.63 18.50
C LEU A 107 5.95 17.86 19.64
N GLY A 108 6.25 17.31 20.82
CA GLY A 108 5.44 17.52 22.02
C GLY A 108 5.36 18.96 22.51
N LYS A 109 6.21 19.85 22.03
CA LYS A 109 6.14 21.31 22.33
C LYS A 109 5.11 22.05 21.49
N PHE A 110 4.70 21.49 20.35
CA PHE A 110 3.61 22.07 19.55
C PHE A 110 2.27 21.75 20.17
N LEU A 111 1.37 22.72 20.18
CA LEU A 111 0.01 22.54 20.65
C LEU A 111 -0.96 22.57 19.47
N ILE A 112 -1.79 21.54 19.37
CA ILE A 112 -2.90 21.46 18.43
C ILE A 112 -4.19 21.35 19.26
N ASN A 113 -5.07 22.33 19.16
CA ASN A 113 -6.27 22.43 20.00
C ASN A 113 -5.94 22.27 21.51
N ASP A 114 -4.92 23.02 21.98
CA ASP A 114 -4.43 23.02 23.36
C ASP A 114 -3.86 21.68 23.88
N ARG A 115 -3.52 20.76 22.98
CA ARG A 115 -2.92 19.46 23.32
C ARG A 115 -1.54 19.33 22.69
N PRO A 116 -0.54 18.82 23.43
CA PRO A 116 0.77 18.50 22.86
C PRO A 116 0.65 17.52 21.69
N ASP A 117 1.37 17.80 20.59
CA ASP A 117 1.38 16.99 19.37
C ASP A 117 2.36 15.81 19.44
N TRP A 118 2.47 15.13 20.56
CA TRP A 118 3.29 13.94 20.64
C TRP A 118 2.60 12.70 20.13
N ASP A 119 3.41 11.72 19.69
CA ASP A 119 2.92 10.36 19.61
C ASP A 119 2.67 9.85 21.05
N PRO A 120 1.44 9.51 21.43
CA PRO A 120 1.11 9.11 22.81
C PRO A 120 1.85 7.85 23.26
N ARG A 121 2.38 7.06 22.34
CA ARG A 121 3.15 5.83 22.61
C ARG A 121 4.59 6.14 22.99
N VAL A 122 5.19 7.17 22.40
CA VAL A 122 6.59 7.52 22.58
C VAL A 122 6.77 8.62 23.62
N LYS A 123 6.20 9.80 23.41
CA LYS A 123 6.38 10.99 24.30
C LYS A 123 7.87 11.22 24.64
N ASP A 124 8.19 11.20 25.91
CA ASP A 124 9.52 11.29 26.53
C ASP A 124 10.01 9.95 27.11
N ARG A 125 9.35 8.83 26.76
CA ARG A 125 9.63 7.52 27.35
C ARG A 125 11.04 7.02 27.05
N ILE A 126 11.56 7.30 25.84
CA ILE A 126 12.89 6.84 25.45
C ILE A 126 13.97 7.51 26.31
N LEU A 127 13.85 8.80 26.62
CA LEU A 127 14.77 9.52 27.49
C LEU A 127 14.92 8.83 28.86
N ASN A 128 13.87 8.22 29.35
CA ASN A 128 13.78 7.64 30.68
C ASN A 128 14.11 6.14 30.74
N LEU A 129 14.51 5.51 29.61
CA LEU A 129 14.89 4.10 29.58
C LEU A 129 16.21 3.87 30.33
N LYS A 130 16.23 2.81 31.12
CA LYS A 130 17.44 2.35 31.85
C LYS A 130 18.38 1.56 30.94
N PRO A 131 19.62 1.32 31.31
CA PRO A 131 20.60 0.58 30.51
C PRO A 131 20.16 -0.83 30.06
N ASP A 132 19.33 -1.51 30.84
CA ASP A 132 18.75 -2.82 30.53
C ASP A 132 17.40 -2.73 29.77
N GLU A 133 16.88 -1.51 29.59
CA GLU A 133 15.61 -1.22 28.87
C GLU A 133 15.84 -0.60 27.49
N ILE A 134 17.04 -0.07 27.20
CA ILE A 134 17.36 0.49 25.88
C ILE A 134 17.45 -0.59 24.80
N GLY A 135 17.27 -0.17 23.54
CA GLY A 135 17.53 -1.01 22.38
C GLY A 135 18.93 -0.75 21.81
N TYR A 136 19.57 -1.79 21.30
CA TYR A 136 20.77 -1.64 20.46
C TYR A 136 20.96 -2.84 19.54
N GLN A 137 21.68 -2.60 18.45
CA GLN A 137 22.23 -3.61 17.54
C GLN A 137 23.72 -3.33 17.38
N LYS A 138 24.55 -4.29 17.81
CA LYS A 138 26.02 -4.19 17.80
C LYS A 138 26.60 -5.23 16.87
N ILE A 139 27.39 -4.80 15.90
CA ILE A 139 28.07 -5.66 14.94
C ILE A 139 29.37 -6.17 15.57
N ILE A 140 29.50 -7.48 15.65
CA ILE A 140 30.67 -8.18 16.20
C ILE A 140 31.69 -8.42 15.07
N SER A 141 31.22 -8.88 13.93
CA SER A 141 32.05 -9.07 12.73
C SER A 141 31.23 -8.87 11.46
N LEU A 142 31.88 -8.32 10.42
CA LEU A 142 31.29 -8.18 9.10
C LEU A 142 32.33 -8.49 8.04
N LYS A 143 32.03 -9.44 7.14
CA LYS A 143 32.88 -9.84 6.03
C LYS A 143 32.10 -9.84 4.74
N MET A 144 32.75 -9.53 3.62
CA MET A 144 32.23 -9.73 2.27
C MET A 144 33.11 -10.76 1.56
N ASN A 145 32.53 -11.85 1.09
CA ASN A 145 33.23 -12.98 0.47
C ASN A 145 34.42 -13.47 1.34
N GLY A 146 34.24 -13.53 2.66
CA GLY A 146 35.24 -13.94 3.64
C GLY A 146 36.23 -12.84 4.07
N ILE A 147 36.28 -11.69 3.42
CA ILE A 147 37.19 -10.58 3.72
C ILE A 147 36.53 -9.61 4.70
N PRO A 148 37.16 -9.29 5.86
CA PRO A 148 36.65 -8.29 6.81
C PRO A 148 36.41 -6.93 6.14
N GLN A 149 35.31 -6.26 6.48
CA GLN A 149 34.95 -4.95 5.96
C GLN A 149 35.01 -3.89 7.06
N PRO A 150 35.58 -2.71 6.83
CA PRO A 150 35.51 -1.58 7.74
C PRO A 150 34.08 -0.99 7.72
N PHE A 151 33.58 -0.62 8.90
CA PHE A 151 32.27 -0.01 9.02
C PHE A 151 32.27 1.11 10.08
N LYS A 152 31.27 1.99 9.96
CA LYS A 152 31.05 3.12 10.88
C LYS A 152 29.58 3.21 11.24
N TYR A 153 29.30 3.46 12.51
CA TYR A 153 27.95 3.72 13.00
C TYR A 153 27.59 5.20 12.80
N HIS A 154 26.38 5.43 12.28
CA HIS A 154 25.69 6.69 12.23
C HIS A 154 24.30 6.48 12.86
N GLU A 155 24.28 6.33 14.18
CA GLU A 155 23.08 6.05 14.97
C GLU A 155 22.37 4.75 14.48
N THR A 156 21.26 4.89 13.76
CA THR A 156 20.47 3.76 13.22
C THR A 156 20.95 3.28 11.84
N ILE A 157 22.04 3.84 11.33
CA ILE A 157 22.64 3.46 10.04
C ILE A 157 24.06 2.97 10.25
N LEU A 158 24.40 1.83 9.67
CA LEU A 158 25.76 1.33 9.54
C LEU A 158 26.27 1.59 8.12
N GLU A 159 27.30 2.40 7.96
CA GLU A 159 28.01 2.58 6.70
C GLU A 159 29.18 1.59 6.60
N VAL A 160 29.24 0.86 5.49
CA VAL A 160 30.28 -0.13 5.21
C VAL A 160 31.06 0.30 3.96
N ASN A 161 32.30 0.70 4.12
CA ASN A 161 33.19 1.04 3.01
C ASN A 161 33.85 -0.24 2.48
N LEU A 162 33.48 -0.64 1.26
CA LEU A 162 33.89 -1.93 0.72
C LEU A 162 35.36 -1.95 0.33
N THR A 163 36.13 -2.93 0.81
CA THR A 163 37.53 -3.15 0.44
C THR A 163 37.69 -3.51 -1.03
N LYS A 164 36.66 -4.12 -1.63
CA LYS A 164 36.50 -4.37 -3.06
C LYS A 164 35.08 -3.99 -3.46
N PRO A 165 34.89 -3.13 -4.46
CA PRO A 165 33.55 -2.75 -4.91
C PRO A 165 32.73 -3.95 -5.43
N VAL A 166 31.41 -3.86 -5.30
CA VAL A 166 30.47 -4.81 -5.92
C VAL A 166 30.21 -4.34 -7.37
N ALA A 167 30.58 -5.17 -8.32
CA ALA A 167 30.42 -4.86 -9.74
C ALA A 167 28.93 -4.83 -10.16
N PRO A 168 28.60 -4.14 -11.26
CA PRO A 168 27.28 -4.24 -11.89
C PRO A 168 26.90 -5.69 -12.20
N LYS A 169 25.62 -6.04 -12.04
CA LYS A 169 25.07 -7.36 -12.39
C LYS A 169 25.83 -8.52 -11.71
N SER A 170 26.33 -8.32 -10.50
CA SER A 170 27.09 -9.33 -9.76
C SER A 170 26.46 -9.61 -8.39
N THR A 171 26.82 -10.75 -7.82
CA THR A 171 26.36 -11.18 -6.50
C THR A 171 27.54 -11.36 -5.56
N VAL A 172 27.39 -10.91 -4.31
CA VAL A 172 28.35 -11.09 -3.24
C VAL A 172 27.68 -11.67 -1.99
N ILE A 173 28.48 -12.25 -1.10
CA ILE A 173 27.99 -12.80 0.16
C ILE A 173 28.57 -11.96 1.31
N PHE A 174 27.69 -11.33 2.08
CA PHE A 174 28.03 -10.74 3.37
C PHE A 174 27.76 -11.76 4.48
N THR A 175 28.71 -11.90 5.41
CA THR A 175 28.53 -12.65 6.65
C THR A 175 28.72 -11.72 7.83
N MET A 176 27.77 -11.75 8.76
CA MET A 176 27.74 -10.87 9.91
C MET A 176 27.45 -11.67 11.19
N GLU A 177 28.17 -11.36 12.24
CA GLU A 177 27.80 -11.72 13.61
C GLU A 177 27.39 -10.45 14.35
N PHE A 178 26.28 -10.50 15.07
CA PHE A 178 25.77 -9.34 15.80
C PHE A 178 25.13 -9.75 17.14
N GLU A 179 25.08 -8.80 18.05
CA GLU A 179 24.31 -8.87 19.29
C GLU A 179 23.25 -7.75 19.26
N ALA A 180 22.05 -8.03 19.75
CA ALA A 180 21.03 -7.02 19.97
C ALA A 180 20.40 -7.16 21.35
N GLN A 181 20.09 -6.02 21.98
CA GLN A 181 19.26 -5.95 23.19
C GLN A 181 17.86 -5.47 22.79
N VAL A 182 16.85 -6.25 23.19
CA VAL A 182 15.45 -5.93 22.91
C VAL A 182 15.00 -4.79 23.82
N PRO A 183 14.59 -3.64 23.29
CA PRO A 183 14.15 -2.52 24.12
C PRO A 183 12.87 -2.85 24.90
N LEU A 184 12.63 -2.14 25.98
CA LEU A 184 11.30 -2.08 26.55
C LEU A 184 10.33 -1.53 25.47
N GLN A 185 9.13 -2.09 25.37
CA GLN A 185 8.18 -1.69 24.33
C GLN A 185 7.82 -0.21 24.44
N VAL A 186 8.28 0.59 23.50
CA VAL A 186 7.92 2.01 23.32
C VAL A 186 7.19 2.22 22.01
N ARG A 187 7.83 1.81 20.92
CA ARG A 187 7.28 2.00 19.56
C ARG A 187 7.56 0.74 18.74
N ARG A 188 6.52 0.15 18.12
CA ARG A 188 6.57 -1.02 17.22
C ARG A 188 7.26 -2.26 17.80
N SER A 189 8.56 -2.18 18.05
CA SER A 189 9.38 -3.28 18.59
C SER A 189 9.54 -3.18 20.09
N GLY A 190 9.69 -4.32 20.74
CA GLY A 190 10.08 -4.33 22.14
C GLY A 190 9.62 -5.55 22.92
N ARG A 191 9.94 -5.52 24.20
CA ARG A 191 9.53 -6.51 25.18
C ARG A 191 8.60 -5.93 26.24
N ASP A 192 7.89 -6.81 26.93
CA ASP A 192 7.05 -6.48 28.09
C ASP A 192 6.04 -5.37 27.77
N ASN A 193 5.26 -5.58 26.72
CA ASN A 193 4.29 -4.59 26.28
C ASN A 193 3.35 -4.21 27.42
N PRO A 194 3.22 -2.92 27.78
CA PRO A 194 2.42 -2.50 28.93
C PRO A 194 0.93 -2.70 28.75
N ASN A 195 0.44 -2.74 27.50
CA ASN A 195 -0.98 -2.88 27.16
C ASN A 195 -1.36 -4.34 26.87
N THR A 196 -0.69 -4.97 25.89
CA THR A 196 -1.00 -6.34 25.45
C THR A 196 -0.45 -7.41 26.38
N LYS A 197 0.51 -7.07 27.26
CA LYS A 197 1.27 -7.99 28.10
C LYS A 197 2.04 -9.05 27.31
N VAL A 198 2.19 -8.87 26.01
CA VAL A 198 3.00 -9.76 25.17
C VAL A 198 4.47 -9.57 25.47
N ARG A 199 5.18 -10.70 25.57
CA ARG A 199 6.58 -10.70 26.01
C ARG A 199 7.54 -10.12 24.99
N TYR A 200 7.41 -10.49 23.69
CA TYR A 200 8.27 -10.00 22.61
C TYR A 200 7.47 -9.68 21.35
N SER A 201 7.66 -8.47 20.85
CA SER A 201 7.20 -8.01 19.53
C SER A 201 8.45 -7.59 18.75
N MET A 202 8.84 -8.36 17.74
CA MET A 202 10.16 -8.27 17.10
C MET A 202 10.01 -7.72 15.67
N SER A 203 9.60 -6.44 15.56
CA SER A 203 9.70 -5.66 14.34
C SER A 203 11.13 -5.17 14.17
N GLN A 204 11.68 -5.12 12.95
CA GLN A 204 12.96 -4.47 12.63
C GLN A 204 14.14 -4.89 13.56
N TRP A 205 14.20 -6.15 13.92
CA TRP A 205 15.06 -6.72 14.97
C TRP A 205 16.47 -7.09 14.51
N TYR A 206 16.73 -7.13 13.19
CA TYR A 206 17.99 -7.58 12.59
C TYR A 206 18.67 -6.45 11.79
N PRO A 207 20.02 -6.48 11.61
CA PRO A 207 20.70 -5.57 10.69
C PRO A 207 20.20 -5.80 9.26
N LYS A 208 19.44 -4.82 8.72
CA LYS A 208 18.73 -4.91 7.45
C LYS A 208 19.47 -4.12 6.37
N MET A 209 19.80 -4.77 5.23
CA MET A 209 20.40 -4.09 4.08
C MET A 209 19.48 -2.96 3.59
N VAL A 210 20.06 -1.78 3.43
CA VAL A 210 19.38 -0.61 2.86
C VAL A 210 19.10 -0.84 1.37
N GLU A 211 17.96 -0.36 0.87
CA GLU A 211 17.64 -0.42 -0.57
C GLU A 211 18.52 0.55 -1.36
N TYR A 212 18.95 0.07 -2.52
CA TYR A 212 19.59 0.84 -3.58
C TYR A 212 18.80 0.71 -4.86
N ASP A 213 18.14 1.78 -5.25
CA ASP A 213 17.32 1.82 -6.45
C ASP A 213 17.86 2.85 -7.48
N TYR A 214 17.06 3.23 -8.46
CA TYR A 214 17.45 4.17 -9.52
C TYR A 214 17.72 5.61 -9.00
N GLU A 215 17.28 5.95 -7.79
CA GLU A 215 17.58 7.22 -7.10
C GLU A 215 18.82 7.12 -6.22
N GLY A 216 19.39 5.92 -6.07
CA GLY A 216 20.57 5.65 -5.26
C GLY A 216 20.27 4.92 -3.96
N TRP A 217 21.14 5.10 -2.94
CA TRP A 217 20.93 4.54 -1.60
C TRP A 217 19.89 5.33 -0.81
N HIS A 218 19.05 4.63 -0.04
CA HIS A 218 18.07 5.20 0.88
C HIS A 218 18.43 4.99 2.36
N PRO A 219 19.57 5.46 2.86
CA PRO A 219 20.01 5.27 4.24
C PRO A 219 19.31 6.25 5.19
N THR A 220 17.99 6.25 5.18
CA THR A 220 17.16 7.13 6.02
C THR A 220 17.29 6.70 7.48
N PRO A 221 17.77 7.55 8.41
CA PRO A 221 17.77 7.25 9.84
C PRO A 221 16.34 6.99 10.33
N TYR A 222 16.19 6.04 11.26
CA TYR A 222 14.88 5.76 11.83
C TYR A 222 14.54 6.77 12.93
N VAL A 223 13.56 7.62 12.64
CA VAL A 223 13.11 8.66 13.56
C VAL A 223 11.72 8.34 14.13
N ALA A 224 10.74 8.01 13.28
CA ALA A 224 9.40 7.76 13.79
C ALA A 224 8.52 6.87 12.89
N ARG A 225 8.79 6.83 11.58
CA ARG A 225 7.83 6.40 10.57
C ARG A 225 8.10 4.99 10.04
N GLU A 226 7.83 4.75 8.77
CA GLU A 226 7.79 3.44 8.14
C GLU A 226 9.14 3.03 7.54
N PHE A 227 9.18 1.95 6.78
CA PHE A 227 10.39 1.24 6.41
C PHE A 227 10.46 1.01 4.89
N TYR A 228 11.67 0.83 4.37
CA TYR A 228 11.89 0.49 2.97
C TYR A 228 12.89 -0.67 2.88
N GLY A 229 12.53 -1.76 2.21
CA GLY A 229 13.30 -3.00 2.22
C GLY A 229 13.51 -3.62 0.85
N VAL A 230 14.62 -4.33 0.71
CA VAL A 230 15.03 -5.05 -0.50
C VAL A 230 14.25 -6.35 -0.65
N TRP A 231 13.65 -6.58 -1.81
CA TRP A 231 12.97 -7.84 -2.12
C TRP A 231 13.91 -9.04 -2.09
N GLY A 232 13.45 -10.12 -1.46
CA GLY A 232 14.26 -11.33 -1.40
C GLY A 232 13.61 -12.52 -0.70
N ASP A 233 14.46 -13.42 -0.27
CA ASP A 233 14.05 -14.64 0.43
C ASP A 233 14.69 -14.67 1.83
N PHE A 234 13.93 -15.09 2.82
CA PHE A 234 14.34 -15.12 4.21
C PHE A 234 14.23 -16.54 4.76
N ASP A 235 15.34 -17.09 5.23
CA ASP A 235 15.47 -18.37 5.91
C ASP A 235 15.95 -18.09 7.33
N VAL A 236 15.03 -18.17 8.30
CA VAL A 236 15.25 -17.68 9.67
C VAL A 236 15.04 -18.79 10.69
N THR A 237 16.11 -19.14 11.39
CA THR A 237 16.09 -20.09 12.49
C THR A 237 16.22 -19.34 13.83
N ILE A 238 15.25 -19.51 14.72
CA ILE A 238 15.19 -18.86 16.03
C ILE A 238 15.23 -19.94 17.12
N ARG A 239 16.24 -19.90 17.98
CA ARG A 239 16.35 -20.69 19.19
C ARG A 239 15.96 -19.85 20.40
N ILE A 240 14.93 -20.26 21.11
CA ILE A 240 14.39 -19.54 22.27
C ILE A 240 13.97 -20.56 23.34
N ASN A 241 13.77 -20.11 24.58
CA ASN A 241 13.30 -20.95 25.68
C ASN A 241 12.11 -21.83 25.24
N LYS A 242 12.16 -23.12 25.61
CA LYS A 242 11.25 -24.14 25.10
C LYS A 242 9.75 -23.90 25.31
N ASN A 243 9.41 -23.04 26.28
CA ASN A 243 8.01 -22.74 26.60
C ASN A 243 7.41 -21.61 25.74
N TYR A 244 8.24 -20.87 24.98
CA TYR A 244 7.77 -19.79 24.13
C TYR A 244 7.13 -20.31 22.84
N LYS A 245 6.02 -19.71 22.49
CA LYS A 245 5.24 -19.94 21.28
C LYS A 245 5.44 -18.76 20.35
N LEU A 246 5.72 -19.02 19.08
CA LEU A 246 6.07 -18.01 18.08
C LEU A 246 5.09 -17.98 16.91
N GLY A 247 4.90 -16.77 16.39
CA GLY A 247 4.35 -16.51 15.07
C GLY A 247 5.20 -15.48 14.34
N GLY A 248 5.15 -15.46 13.02
CA GLY A 248 5.92 -14.51 12.21
C GLY A 248 5.72 -14.66 10.72
N THR A 249 6.55 -13.94 9.99
CA THR A 249 6.64 -13.99 8.53
C THR A 249 7.05 -15.38 8.04
N GLY A 250 6.43 -15.84 6.97
CA GLY A 250 6.83 -17.08 6.29
C GLY A 250 6.13 -18.35 6.78
N LEU A 251 6.52 -19.46 6.20
CA LEU A 251 6.05 -20.81 6.58
C LEU A 251 6.94 -21.38 7.66
N LEU A 252 6.34 -22.00 8.68
CA LEU A 252 7.07 -22.77 9.68
C LEU A 252 7.48 -24.14 9.07
N MET A 253 8.77 -24.30 8.78
CA MET A 253 9.31 -25.46 8.07
C MET A 253 9.38 -26.71 8.91
N ASN A 254 9.53 -26.57 10.22
CA ASN A 254 9.57 -27.67 11.16
C ASN A 254 8.28 -27.82 11.99
N ALA A 255 7.13 -27.52 11.36
CA ALA A 255 5.82 -27.60 11.98
C ALA A 255 5.53 -28.95 12.66
N ALA A 256 6.01 -30.05 12.07
CA ALA A 256 5.88 -31.39 12.63
C ALA A 256 6.60 -31.56 13.98
N ASP A 257 7.70 -30.86 14.20
CA ASP A 257 8.46 -30.90 15.47
C ASP A 257 7.84 -29.95 16.53
N ILE A 258 7.18 -28.91 16.06
CA ILE A 258 6.56 -27.89 16.94
C ILE A 258 5.21 -28.37 17.47
N GLY A 259 4.32 -28.87 16.60
CA GLY A 259 2.91 -29.10 16.89
C GLY A 259 2.12 -27.79 17.01
N TRP A 260 1.34 -27.64 18.08
CA TRP A 260 0.63 -26.42 18.47
C TRP A 260 -0.21 -25.78 17.34
N GLY A 261 -0.90 -26.63 16.56
CA GLY A 261 -1.75 -26.18 15.45
C GLY A 261 -1.03 -25.85 14.15
N TYR A 262 0.29 -25.85 14.10
CA TYR A 262 1.06 -25.70 12.86
C TYR A 262 1.19 -27.00 12.07
N ASP A 263 1.12 -28.16 12.73
CA ASP A 263 1.26 -29.45 12.08
C ASP A 263 -0.07 -29.95 11.47
N VAL A 264 0.04 -30.89 10.54
CA VAL A 264 -1.14 -31.49 9.88
C VAL A 264 -2.04 -32.26 10.84
N ALA A 265 -1.50 -32.73 11.96
CA ALA A 265 -2.23 -33.40 13.02
C ALA A 265 -3.02 -32.42 13.90
N ASN A 266 -2.82 -31.13 13.72
CA ASN A 266 -3.45 -30.04 14.48
C ASN A 266 -3.29 -30.22 16.01
N THR A 267 -2.06 -30.54 16.44
CA THR A 267 -1.72 -30.77 17.85
C THR A 267 -1.94 -29.50 18.65
N PRO A 268 -2.75 -29.51 19.73
CA PRO A 268 -3.18 -28.27 20.45
C PRO A 268 -2.07 -27.63 21.26
N ASP A 269 -1.02 -28.39 21.64
CA ASP A 269 0.09 -27.93 22.48
C ASP A 269 1.44 -28.14 21.80
N LEU A 270 2.47 -27.46 22.34
CA LEU A 270 3.86 -27.69 21.91
C LEU A 270 4.26 -29.14 22.21
N LYS A 271 4.86 -29.84 21.23
CA LYS A 271 5.41 -31.18 21.43
C LYS A 271 6.51 -31.13 22.50
N PRO A 272 6.55 -32.09 23.45
CA PRO A 272 7.57 -32.10 24.50
C PRO A 272 8.99 -32.23 23.95
N ILE A 273 9.93 -31.49 24.54
CA ILE A 273 11.38 -31.62 24.27
C ILE A 273 12.17 -31.59 25.57
N THR A 274 13.33 -32.26 25.59
CA THR A 274 14.24 -32.28 26.75
C THR A 274 15.18 -31.07 26.77
N ALA A 275 15.51 -30.48 25.63
CA ALA A 275 16.38 -29.32 25.52
C ALA A 275 15.79 -28.09 26.22
N ALA A 276 16.63 -27.20 26.74
CA ALA A 276 16.22 -25.95 27.39
C ALA A 276 15.63 -24.94 26.40
N LYS A 277 16.09 -24.97 25.17
CA LYS A 277 15.58 -24.11 24.06
C LYS A 277 14.98 -24.95 22.95
N ARG A 278 13.93 -24.40 22.32
CA ARG A 278 13.25 -24.92 21.11
C ARG A 278 13.75 -24.14 19.90
N THR A 279 13.85 -24.83 18.79
CA THR A 279 14.20 -24.23 17.49
C THR A 279 12.94 -24.06 16.64
N TRP A 280 12.76 -22.86 16.10
CA TRP A 280 11.71 -22.48 15.17
C TRP A 280 12.37 -22.11 13.85
N HIS A 281 11.92 -22.71 12.73
CA HIS A 281 12.51 -22.48 11.41
C HIS A 281 11.44 -21.97 10.44
N PHE A 282 11.52 -20.68 10.09
CA PHE A 282 10.61 -20.01 9.17
C PHE A 282 11.28 -19.71 7.83
N VAL A 283 10.52 -19.84 6.74
CA VAL A 283 10.97 -19.45 5.39
C VAL A 283 9.92 -18.55 4.75
N GLY A 284 10.31 -17.31 4.44
CA GLY A 284 9.54 -16.34 3.66
C GLY A 284 10.18 -16.11 2.31
N ASN A 285 9.49 -16.47 1.23
CA ASN A 285 10.00 -16.28 -0.13
C ASN A 285 9.36 -15.05 -0.76
N ASN A 286 10.18 -14.27 -1.47
CA ASN A 286 9.77 -13.07 -2.18
C ASN A 286 9.05 -12.05 -1.28
N VAL A 287 9.70 -11.72 -0.17
CA VAL A 287 9.30 -10.70 0.81
C VAL A 287 10.42 -9.67 0.99
N HIS A 288 10.15 -8.52 1.59
CA HIS A 288 11.17 -7.48 1.79
C HIS A 288 11.45 -7.18 3.26
N ASP A 289 10.84 -7.94 4.17
CA ASP A 289 11.06 -7.85 5.60
C ASP A 289 10.63 -9.12 6.33
N PHE A 290 10.97 -9.23 7.63
CA PHE A 290 10.68 -10.38 8.46
C PHE A 290 10.37 -9.96 9.90
N VAL A 291 9.15 -10.24 10.36
CA VAL A 291 8.70 -10.03 11.76
C VAL A 291 8.51 -11.34 12.47
N TRP A 292 8.64 -11.34 13.79
CA TRP A 292 8.18 -12.41 14.66
C TRP A 292 7.75 -11.86 16.02
N ALA A 293 6.88 -12.59 16.71
CA ALA A 293 6.53 -12.31 18.09
C ALA A 293 6.50 -13.61 18.89
N ALA A 294 6.73 -13.50 20.19
CA ALA A 294 6.82 -14.65 21.08
C ALA A 294 6.26 -14.38 22.46
N ASP A 295 5.44 -15.32 22.93
CA ASP A 295 4.91 -15.32 24.30
C ASP A 295 4.67 -16.76 24.75
N PRO A 296 4.97 -17.14 26.03
CA PRO A 296 4.68 -18.50 26.53
C PRO A 296 3.19 -18.81 26.61
N ASP A 297 2.36 -17.77 26.77
CA ASP A 297 0.91 -17.92 27.00
C ASP A 297 0.08 -17.77 25.71
N TYR A 298 0.70 -17.64 24.55
CA TYR A 298 -0.05 -17.55 23.30
C TYR A 298 -0.98 -18.74 23.09
N LYS A 299 -2.17 -18.41 22.63
CA LYS A 299 -3.13 -19.33 22.01
C LYS A 299 -3.01 -19.23 20.51
N HIS A 300 -3.32 -20.30 19.80
CA HIS A 300 -3.29 -20.37 18.36
C HIS A 300 -4.58 -20.96 17.83
N LEU A 301 -5.21 -20.26 16.90
CA LEU A 301 -6.31 -20.79 16.11
C LEU A 301 -6.02 -20.61 14.61
N THR A 302 -6.56 -21.50 13.81
CA THR A 302 -6.35 -21.49 12.36
C THR A 302 -7.68 -21.53 11.62
N ARG A 303 -7.67 -20.95 10.40
CA ARG A 303 -8.75 -21.12 9.41
C ARG A 303 -8.11 -21.41 8.07
N LYS A 304 -8.57 -22.49 7.46
CA LYS A 304 -8.16 -22.85 6.10
C LYS A 304 -9.12 -22.18 5.12
N MET A 305 -8.59 -21.39 4.22
CA MET A 305 -9.39 -20.77 3.17
C MET A 305 -9.88 -21.81 2.16
N PRO A 306 -11.07 -21.65 1.57
CA PRO A 306 -11.54 -22.51 0.48
C PRO A 306 -10.64 -22.37 -0.76
N ASN A 307 -10.82 -23.29 -1.73
CA ASN A 307 -10.16 -23.26 -3.04
C ASN A 307 -8.62 -23.20 -2.97
N ASN A 308 -8.00 -23.90 -2.01
CA ASN A 308 -6.55 -23.87 -1.77
C ASN A 308 -5.97 -22.48 -1.49
N GLY A 309 -6.78 -21.59 -0.94
CA GLY A 309 -6.32 -20.30 -0.45
C GLY A 309 -5.40 -20.42 0.78
N PRO A 310 -4.91 -19.28 1.30
CA PRO A 310 -3.96 -19.28 2.41
C PRO A 310 -4.53 -19.87 3.70
N VAL A 311 -3.64 -20.37 4.55
CA VAL A 311 -3.99 -20.69 5.95
C VAL A 311 -3.91 -19.40 6.75
N ILE A 312 -5.01 -19.03 7.41
CA ILE A 312 -5.05 -17.90 8.34
C ILE A 312 -4.68 -18.42 9.73
N ASN A 313 -3.62 -17.86 10.29
CA ASN A 313 -3.18 -18.08 11.66
C ASN A 313 -3.56 -16.90 12.52
N VAL A 314 -4.10 -17.14 13.72
CA VAL A 314 -4.36 -16.11 14.72
C VAL A 314 -3.69 -16.54 16.02
N LEU A 315 -2.70 -15.75 16.43
CA LEU A 315 -1.96 -15.97 17.68
C LEU A 315 -2.31 -14.86 18.66
N TYR A 316 -2.82 -15.22 19.83
CA TYR A 316 -3.28 -14.22 20.79
C TYR A 316 -3.01 -14.63 22.23
N LYS A 317 -2.91 -13.65 23.11
CA LYS A 317 -2.82 -13.84 24.55
C LYS A 317 -4.18 -13.56 25.17
N ASN A 318 -4.60 -14.42 26.11
CA ASN A 318 -5.84 -14.20 26.82
C ASN A 318 -5.73 -12.98 27.75
N THR A 319 -6.85 -12.28 27.88
CA THR A 319 -7.09 -11.25 28.89
C THR A 319 -7.80 -11.87 30.11
N GLU A 320 -8.13 -11.06 31.11
CA GLU A 320 -8.91 -11.50 32.25
C GLU A 320 -10.31 -12.00 31.84
N GLU A 321 -10.89 -11.42 30.79
CA GLU A 321 -12.17 -11.85 30.18
C GLU A 321 -11.95 -12.91 29.09
N VAL A 322 -11.50 -14.10 29.48
CA VAL A 322 -11.05 -15.17 28.57
C VAL A 322 -12.05 -15.47 27.45
N ALA A 323 -13.31 -15.76 27.78
CA ALA A 323 -14.31 -16.17 26.79
C ALA A 323 -14.65 -15.07 25.77
N ALA A 324 -14.75 -13.81 26.23
CA ALA A 324 -15.01 -12.68 25.35
C ALA A 324 -13.82 -12.41 24.42
N ASN A 325 -12.60 -12.52 24.93
CA ASN A 325 -11.37 -12.36 24.19
C ASN A 325 -11.21 -13.45 23.11
N GLU A 326 -11.42 -14.71 23.45
CA GLU A 326 -11.39 -15.82 22.49
C GLU A 326 -12.42 -15.65 21.37
N LEU A 327 -13.64 -15.23 21.72
CA LEU A 327 -14.69 -14.96 20.74
C LEU A 327 -14.29 -13.82 19.80
N ALA A 328 -13.66 -12.77 20.32
CA ALA A 328 -13.22 -11.62 19.51
C ALA A 328 -12.10 -12.02 18.52
N TRP A 329 -11.10 -12.78 18.95
CA TRP A 329 -10.05 -13.29 18.06
C TRP A 329 -10.57 -14.34 17.05
N LYS A 330 -11.56 -15.13 17.43
CA LYS A 330 -12.26 -16.02 16.50
C LYS A 330 -12.95 -15.22 15.38
N LYS A 331 -13.59 -14.09 15.72
CA LYS A 331 -14.20 -13.21 14.71
C LYS A 331 -13.17 -12.63 13.72
N VAL A 332 -11.94 -12.37 14.16
CA VAL A 332 -10.85 -11.97 13.24
C VAL A 332 -10.62 -13.03 12.16
N ALA A 333 -10.48 -14.29 12.56
CA ALA A 333 -10.26 -15.37 11.62
C ALA A 333 -11.47 -15.61 10.70
N ASP A 334 -12.69 -15.51 11.23
CA ASP A 334 -13.92 -15.69 10.47
C ASP A 334 -14.15 -14.51 9.49
N ALA A 335 -13.84 -13.29 9.90
CA ALA A 335 -13.88 -12.12 9.03
C ALA A 335 -12.91 -12.24 7.85
N ALA A 336 -11.69 -12.73 8.10
CA ALA A 336 -10.71 -12.97 7.04
C ALA A 336 -11.25 -13.91 5.95
N VAL A 337 -11.97 -14.97 6.33
CA VAL A 337 -12.58 -15.89 5.35
C VAL A 337 -13.65 -15.18 4.49
N ILE A 338 -14.40 -14.26 5.09
CA ILE A 338 -15.47 -13.53 4.40
C ILE A 338 -14.90 -12.51 3.43
N VAL A 339 -13.87 -11.73 3.84
CA VAL A 339 -13.42 -10.57 3.06
C VAL A 339 -12.39 -10.90 1.98
N LEU A 340 -11.59 -11.98 2.11
CA LEU A 340 -10.52 -12.27 1.15
C LEU A 340 -11.02 -12.42 -0.30
N PRO A 341 -12.12 -13.12 -0.60
CA PRO A 341 -12.62 -13.20 -1.98
C PRO A 341 -12.96 -11.84 -2.60
N PHE A 342 -13.51 -10.92 -1.80
CA PHE A 342 -13.77 -9.55 -2.23
C PHE A 342 -12.46 -8.78 -2.49
N ILE A 343 -11.51 -8.88 -1.56
CA ILE A 343 -10.20 -8.23 -1.71
C ILE A 343 -9.48 -8.75 -2.97
N GLU A 344 -9.41 -10.07 -3.17
CA GLU A 344 -8.76 -10.66 -4.34
C GLU A 344 -9.40 -10.22 -5.67
N LYS A 345 -10.72 -10.04 -5.68
CA LYS A 345 -11.44 -9.58 -6.86
C LYS A 345 -11.09 -8.14 -7.23
N HIS A 346 -10.98 -7.25 -6.25
CA HIS A 346 -10.87 -5.81 -6.48
C HIS A 346 -9.43 -5.28 -6.45
N PHE A 347 -8.52 -5.97 -5.71
CA PHE A 347 -7.15 -5.51 -5.50
C PHE A 347 -6.08 -6.47 -6.02
N GLY A 348 -6.45 -7.69 -6.41
CA GLY A 348 -5.55 -8.71 -6.92
C GLY A 348 -5.36 -9.87 -5.96
N LYS A 349 -4.84 -10.99 -6.46
CA LYS A 349 -4.75 -12.24 -5.71
C LYS A 349 -3.69 -12.18 -4.59
N TYR A 350 -4.02 -12.69 -3.41
CA TYR A 350 -3.04 -12.93 -2.34
C TYR A 350 -2.14 -14.12 -2.71
N PRO A 351 -0.82 -13.94 -2.87
CA PRO A 351 0.04 -14.96 -3.49
C PRO A 351 0.67 -15.95 -2.50
N TYR A 352 0.62 -15.63 -1.20
CA TYR A 352 1.31 -16.43 -0.20
C TYR A 352 0.42 -17.55 0.37
N PRO A 353 1.01 -18.66 0.84
CA PRO A 353 0.26 -19.83 1.32
C PRO A 353 -0.30 -19.68 2.73
N GLN A 354 0.07 -18.61 3.45
CA GLN A 354 -0.41 -18.33 4.81
C GLN A 354 -0.42 -16.82 5.11
N TYR A 355 -1.20 -16.42 6.15
CA TYR A 355 -1.13 -15.13 6.80
C TYR A 355 -1.30 -15.27 8.31
N SER A 356 -0.58 -14.49 9.11
CA SER A 356 -0.62 -14.54 10.57
C SER A 356 -1.06 -13.21 11.18
N PHE A 357 -2.20 -13.19 11.86
CA PHE A 357 -2.61 -12.13 12.76
C PHE A 357 -2.05 -12.42 14.15
N ILE A 358 -1.16 -11.57 14.65
CA ILE A 358 -0.40 -11.83 15.88
C ILE A 358 -0.64 -10.72 16.89
N HIS A 359 -1.18 -11.06 18.06
CA HIS A 359 -1.33 -10.12 19.17
C HIS A 359 0.03 -9.64 19.64
N GLY A 360 0.27 -8.33 19.60
CA GLY A 360 1.54 -7.70 19.93
C GLY A 360 1.66 -6.29 19.38
N GLY A 361 2.86 -5.73 19.40
CA GLY A 361 3.10 -4.38 18.93
C GLY A 361 2.47 -3.29 19.82
N ASP A 362 2.37 -2.08 19.30
CA ASP A 362 1.88 -0.90 20.01
C ASP A 362 0.71 -0.18 19.29
N GLY A 363 0.14 -0.84 18.32
CA GLY A 363 -0.97 -0.43 17.44
C GLY A 363 -1.26 -1.54 16.46
N GLY A 364 -1.43 -1.21 15.20
CA GLY A 364 -1.23 -2.10 14.07
C GLY A 364 0.22 -1.99 13.59
N MET A 365 0.76 -3.06 12.99
CA MET A 365 2.06 -3.05 12.33
C MET A 365 2.12 -4.15 11.29
N GLU A 366 2.12 -3.74 10.07
CA GLU A 366 2.13 -4.55 8.86
C GLU A 366 3.51 -5.18 8.60
N TYR A 367 3.45 -6.41 8.09
CA TYR A 367 4.62 -7.15 7.58
C TYR A 367 4.22 -8.12 6.48
N PRO A 368 5.15 -8.55 5.62
CA PRO A 368 4.84 -9.59 4.67
C PRO A 368 4.37 -10.88 5.38
N MET A 369 3.21 -11.41 4.97
CA MET A 369 2.62 -12.64 5.50
C MET A 369 2.24 -12.62 6.99
N ALA A 370 2.35 -11.48 7.68
CA ALA A 370 2.03 -11.34 9.10
C ALA A 370 1.72 -9.89 9.47
N THR A 371 1.00 -9.69 10.56
CA THR A 371 0.83 -8.37 11.20
C THR A 371 0.85 -8.50 12.71
N LEU A 372 1.35 -7.47 13.39
CA LEU A 372 1.19 -7.33 14.85
C LEU A 372 -0.02 -6.44 15.14
N LEU A 373 -0.84 -6.86 16.10
CA LEU A 373 -2.10 -6.21 16.47
C LEU A 373 -2.16 -6.02 17.99
N VAL A 374 -2.49 -4.82 18.44
CA VAL A 374 -2.71 -4.54 19.88
C VAL A 374 -4.00 -5.17 20.39
N GLY A 375 -4.89 -5.59 19.51
CA GLY A 375 -6.16 -6.21 19.84
C GLY A 375 -6.96 -6.64 18.61
N PRO A 376 -8.12 -7.30 18.81
CA PRO A 376 -8.95 -7.90 17.76
C PRO A 376 -9.94 -6.93 17.09
N GLY A 377 -9.70 -5.62 17.14
CA GLY A 377 -10.56 -4.61 16.49
C GLY A 377 -10.55 -4.78 14.96
N LEU A 378 -11.71 -5.08 14.35
CA LEU A 378 -11.79 -5.46 12.95
C LEU A 378 -11.32 -4.35 12.00
N GLY A 379 -11.54 -3.07 12.32
CA GLY A 379 -11.04 -1.97 11.52
C GLY A 379 -9.52 -2.03 11.38
N THR A 380 -8.80 -2.09 12.50
CA THR A 380 -7.34 -2.25 12.49
C THR A 380 -6.92 -3.56 11.80
N VAL A 381 -7.61 -4.67 12.06
CA VAL A 381 -7.30 -5.97 11.44
C VAL A 381 -7.41 -5.92 9.92
N ILE A 382 -8.44 -5.30 9.38
CA ILE A 382 -8.64 -5.15 7.93
C ILE A 382 -7.60 -4.19 7.36
N HIS A 383 -7.35 -3.06 8.01
CA HIS A 383 -6.33 -2.09 7.63
C HIS A 383 -4.95 -2.76 7.50
N GLU A 384 -4.49 -3.42 8.57
CA GLU A 384 -3.20 -4.10 8.58
C GLU A 384 -3.12 -5.24 7.54
N TRP A 385 -4.26 -5.89 7.23
CA TRP A 385 -4.26 -6.91 6.20
C TRP A 385 -4.22 -6.31 4.79
N MET A 386 -4.86 -5.16 4.57
CA MET A 386 -4.81 -4.44 3.28
C MET A 386 -3.41 -3.93 2.95
N HIS A 387 -2.56 -3.68 3.94
CA HIS A 387 -1.13 -3.47 3.72
C HIS A 387 -0.44 -4.65 3.02
N SER A 388 -1.01 -5.85 3.00
CA SER A 388 -0.49 -6.94 2.17
C SER A 388 -0.44 -6.58 0.69
N TRP A 389 -1.34 -5.71 0.20
CA TRP A 389 -1.33 -5.14 -1.14
C TRP A 389 -0.53 -3.84 -1.20
N TYR A 390 -0.84 -2.88 -0.35
CA TYR A 390 -0.21 -1.58 -0.22
C TYR A 390 0.58 -1.54 1.09
N GLN A 391 1.68 -2.03 1.12
CA GLN A 391 3.03 -1.91 0.61
C GLN A 391 3.71 -3.30 0.51
N MET A 392 3.17 -4.37 1.18
CA MET A 392 3.87 -5.66 1.26
C MET A 392 3.96 -6.44 -0.07
N MET A 393 3.20 -6.03 -1.09
CA MET A 393 3.34 -6.52 -2.48
C MET A 393 3.67 -5.40 -3.45
N LEU A 394 3.19 -4.19 -3.23
CA LEU A 394 3.46 -3.00 -4.04
C LEU A 394 4.44 -2.11 -3.27
N GLY A 395 5.68 -2.57 -3.11
CA GLY A 395 6.70 -2.08 -2.17
C GLY A 395 7.20 -0.67 -2.42
N THR A 396 6.36 0.34 -2.28
CA THR A 396 6.73 1.75 -2.36
C THR A 396 7.74 2.13 -1.28
N ASN A 397 8.53 3.17 -1.51
CA ASN A 397 9.37 3.75 -0.47
C ASN A 397 8.50 4.55 0.50
N GLU A 398 8.18 3.98 1.65
CA GLU A 398 7.27 4.57 2.63
C GLU A 398 7.79 5.88 3.23
N SER A 399 9.11 6.08 3.30
CA SER A 399 9.67 7.35 3.76
C SER A 399 9.36 8.51 2.81
N MET A 400 9.24 8.22 1.49
CA MET A 400 8.96 9.22 0.46
C MET A 400 7.48 9.27 0.06
N TYR A 401 6.78 8.16 0.17
CA TYR A 401 5.41 7.98 -0.33
C TYR A 401 4.49 7.34 0.72
N ALA A 402 4.57 7.79 1.97
CA ALA A 402 3.73 7.28 3.05
C ALA A 402 2.22 7.30 2.72
N TRP A 403 1.77 8.25 1.90
CA TRP A 403 0.38 8.35 1.44
C TRP A 403 -0.02 7.28 0.42
N MET A 404 0.95 6.65 -0.29
CA MET A 404 0.69 5.52 -1.20
C MET A 404 0.62 4.18 -0.46
N ASP A 405 1.20 4.12 0.72
CA ASP A 405 1.11 3.02 1.66
C ASP A 405 -0.18 3.17 2.50
N GLU A 406 -0.19 4.08 3.45
CA GLU A 406 -1.27 4.28 4.41
C GLU A 406 -2.58 4.77 3.77
N GLY A 407 -2.49 5.70 2.81
CA GLY A 407 -3.67 6.29 2.19
C GLY A 407 -4.39 5.31 1.25
N PHE A 408 -3.67 4.47 0.52
CA PHE A 408 -4.30 3.45 -0.31
C PHE A 408 -4.86 2.32 0.53
N THR A 409 -4.16 1.97 1.60
CA THR A 409 -4.65 1.01 2.59
C THR A 409 -5.91 1.52 3.28
N GLU A 410 -5.95 2.78 3.71
CA GLU A 410 -7.14 3.40 4.32
C GLU A 410 -8.33 3.43 3.35
N TYR A 411 -8.10 3.82 2.08
CA TYR A 411 -9.10 3.76 1.03
C TYR A 411 -9.66 2.35 0.83
N ALA A 412 -8.79 1.35 0.75
CA ALA A 412 -9.19 -0.04 0.58
C ALA A 412 -9.90 -0.59 1.83
N THR A 413 -9.48 -0.18 3.01
CA THR A 413 -10.10 -0.54 4.29
C THR A 413 -11.55 -0.10 4.34
N ASP A 414 -11.85 1.15 3.97
CA ASP A 414 -13.21 1.68 3.90
C ASP A 414 -14.13 0.78 3.04
N LEU A 415 -13.64 0.33 1.88
CA LEU A 415 -14.39 -0.54 0.97
C LEU A 415 -14.61 -1.95 1.55
N VAL A 416 -13.56 -2.54 2.12
CA VAL A 416 -13.62 -3.90 2.69
C VAL A 416 -14.49 -3.93 3.94
N GLU A 417 -14.45 -2.90 4.79
CA GLU A 417 -15.33 -2.78 5.95
C GLU A 417 -16.81 -2.62 5.54
N ALA A 418 -17.09 -1.82 4.52
CA ALA A 418 -18.44 -1.68 3.98
C ALA A 418 -18.95 -3.04 3.48
N PHE A 419 -18.15 -3.74 2.68
CA PHE A 419 -18.47 -5.09 2.22
C PHE A 419 -18.72 -6.07 3.37
N TYR A 420 -17.84 -6.09 4.39
CA TYR A 420 -18.00 -6.97 5.55
C TYR A 420 -19.29 -6.69 6.31
N ARG A 421 -19.60 -5.42 6.57
CA ARG A 421 -20.81 -4.99 7.26
C ARG A 421 -22.08 -5.44 6.52
N ASP A 422 -22.10 -5.25 5.19
CA ASP A 422 -23.23 -5.64 4.36
C ASP A 422 -23.38 -7.16 4.31
N SER A 423 -22.27 -7.90 4.18
CA SER A 423 -22.26 -9.38 4.21
C SER A 423 -22.84 -9.95 5.49
N VAL A 424 -22.43 -9.41 6.65
CA VAL A 424 -22.93 -9.85 7.95
C VAL A 424 -24.40 -9.48 8.16
N THR A 425 -24.83 -8.31 7.69
CA THR A 425 -26.23 -7.86 7.78
C THR A 425 -27.14 -8.73 6.93
N ASN A 426 -26.75 -9.00 5.69
CA ASN A 426 -27.52 -9.83 4.77
C ASN A 426 -27.62 -11.29 5.24
N ALA A 427 -26.54 -11.85 5.78
CA ALA A 427 -26.57 -13.19 6.39
C ALA A 427 -27.56 -13.29 7.55
N LYS A 428 -27.65 -12.27 8.40
CA LYS A 428 -28.64 -12.20 9.50
C LYS A 428 -30.08 -12.14 8.99
N ASN A 429 -30.30 -11.54 7.81
CA ASN A 429 -31.61 -11.44 7.16
C ASN A 429 -32.01 -12.71 6.37
N GLY A 430 -31.18 -13.75 6.38
CA GLY A 430 -31.48 -15.06 5.78
C GLY A 430 -31.24 -15.17 4.26
N ASP A 431 -30.55 -14.19 3.65
CA ASP A 431 -30.15 -14.26 2.24
C ASP A 431 -28.86 -15.08 2.10
N SER A 432 -28.99 -16.38 1.80
CA SER A 432 -27.86 -17.30 1.62
C SER A 432 -26.98 -16.98 0.41
N ASN A 433 -27.48 -16.18 -0.55
CA ASN A 433 -26.74 -15.78 -1.75
C ASN A 433 -26.23 -14.33 -1.67
N ALA A 434 -26.40 -13.68 -0.53
CA ALA A 434 -26.04 -12.28 -0.33
C ALA A 434 -24.56 -12.03 -0.61
N ASN A 435 -23.68 -12.91 -0.13
CA ASN A 435 -22.24 -12.76 -0.32
C ASN A 435 -21.83 -12.82 -1.79
N GLU A 436 -22.44 -13.72 -2.58
CA GLU A 436 -22.16 -13.83 -4.01
C GLU A 436 -22.68 -12.63 -4.79
N LYS A 437 -23.86 -12.12 -4.45
CA LYS A 437 -24.43 -10.90 -5.05
C LYS A 437 -23.59 -9.66 -4.70
N VAL A 438 -23.15 -9.51 -3.46
CA VAL A 438 -22.33 -8.37 -3.02
C VAL A 438 -20.93 -8.44 -3.60
N ILE A 439 -20.31 -9.62 -3.68
CA ILE A 439 -19.02 -9.80 -4.38
C ILE A 439 -19.14 -9.38 -5.87
N ASN A 440 -20.29 -9.62 -6.50
CA ASN A 440 -20.52 -9.27 -7.90
C ASN A 440 -21.09 -7.85 -8.09
N SER A 441 -21.46 -7.13 -7.03
CA SER A 441 -21.91 -5.74 -7.12
C SER A 441 -20.75 -4.79 -7.42
N GLU A 442 -21.09 -3.63 -7.96
CA GLU A 442 -20.14 -2.50 -8.00
C GLU A 442 -19.80 -2.05 -6.60
N VAL A 443 -18.58 -1.59 -6.40
CA VAL A 443 -18.15 -1.06 -5.10
C VAL A 443 -18.82 0.29 -4.89
N VAL A 444 -19.79 0.34 -3.98
CA VAL A 444 -20.47 1.58 -3.59
C VAL A 444 -19.76 2.17 -2.39
N LEU A 445 -19.20 3.36 -2.55
CA LEU A 445 -18.58 4.10 -1.45
C LEU A 445 -19.64 4.69 -0.52
N LEU A 446 -19.27 4.84 0.74
CA LEU A 446 -20.08 5.57 1.71
C LEU A 446 -20.30 7.01 1.22
N PRO A 447 -21.49 7.61 1.48
CA PRO A 447 -21.72 9.03 1.23
C PRO A 447 -20.64 9.89 1.89
N LEU A 448 -20.21 10.95 1.23
CA LEU A 448 -19.14 11.84 1.67
C LEU A 448 -19.32 12.37 3.11
N GLU A 449 -20.53 12.73 3.46
CA GLU A 449 -20.90 13.24 4.79
C GLU A 449 -20.67 12.25 5.94
N HIS A 450 -20.55 10.96 5.63
CA HIS A 450 -20.29 9.88 6.58
C HIS A 450 -18.84 9.35 6.49
N ASN A 451 -18.04 9.82 5.54
CA ASN A 451 -16.66 9.41 5.40
C ASN A 451 -15.73 10.22 6.33
N PRO A 452 -15.09 9.59 7.32
CA PRO A 452 -14.22 10.30 8.27
C PRO A 452 -12.98 10.89 7.60
N ASN A 453 -12.49 10.31 6.48
CA ASN A 453 -11.30 10.77 5.78
C ASN A 453 -11.50 12.16 5.18
N TYR A 454 -12.67 12.45 4.59
CA TYR A 454 -13.00 13.80 4.11
C TYR A 454 -13.07 14.82 5.25
N LYS A 455 -13.62 14.45 6.40
CA LYS A 455 -13.71 15.33 7.57
C LYS A 455 -12.31 15.72 8.07
N SER A 456 -11.41 14.75 8.14
CA SER A 456 -10.01 14.97 8.53
C SER A 456 -9.28 15.85 7.50
N TYR A 457 -9.49 15.60 6.20
CA TYR A 457 -8.94 16.43 5.13
C TYR A 457 -9.45 17.89 5.23
N TYR A 458 -10.75 18.11 5.39
CA TYR A 458 -11.29 19.48 5.54
C TYR A 458 -10.77 20.19 6.77
N PHE A 459 -10.54 19.47 7.87
CA PHE A 459 -9.91 20.03 9.05
C PHE A 459 -8.51 20.53 8.74
N ILE A 460 -7.64 19.69 8.15
CA ILE A 460 -6.24 20.07 7.91
C ILE A 460 -6.14 21.17 6.85
N ALA A 461 -6.95 21.14 5.79
CA ALA A 461 -6.98 22.13 4.72
C ALA A 461 -7.34 23.54 5.20
N LYS A 462 -8.12 23.65 6.29
CA LYS A 462 -8.54 24.92 6.90
C LYS A 462 -7.68 25.33 8.10
N SER A 463 -6.81 24.46 8.60
CA SER A 463 -6.05 24.68 9.85
C SER A 463 -4.79 25.54 9.68
N GLY A 464 -4.26 25.67 8.46
CA GLY A 464 -2.94 26.25 8.19
C GLY A 464 -1.76 25.33 8.55
N LEU A 465 -2.03 24.06 8.93
CA LEU A 465 -1.02 23.06 9.27
C LEU A 465 -0.77 22.06 8.12
N GLU A 466 -1.52 22.15 7.04
CA GLU A 466 -1.40 21.23 5.92
C GLU A 466 -0.03 21.31 5.25
N GLU A 467 0.54 20.15 4.93
CA GLU A 467 1.78 20.01 4.18
C GLU A 467 1.55 19.12 2.95
N PRO A 468 2.36 19.27 1.86
CA PRO A 468 2.23 18.45 0.67
C PRO A 468 2.37 16.94 0.97
N LEU A 469 1.66 16.09 0.22
CA LEU A 469 1.81 14.62 0.33
C LEU A 469 3.22 14.14 0.03
N THR A 470 3.98 14.88 -0.78
CA THR A 470 5.38 14.59 -1.13
C THR A 470 6.39 14.98 -0.04
N THR A 471 5.94 15.52 1.08
CA THR A 471 6.81 15.73 2.24
C THR A 471 7.33 14.38 2.74
N HIS A 472 8.65 14.27 2.95
CA HIS A 472 9.26 13.07 3.53
C HIS A 472 8.60 12.75 4.89
N ALA A 473 8.28 11.49 5.16
CA ALA A 473 7.50 11.06 6.32
C ALA A 473 8.00 11.60 7.67
N ASP A 474 9.33 11.62 7.88
CA ASP A 474 9.95 12.14 9.10
C ASP A 474 10.11 13.69 9.13
N HIS A 475 9.82 14.37 8.02
CA HIS A 475 10.05 15.81 7.89
C HIS A 475 8.80 16.67 8.12
N PHE A 476 7.63 16.06 8.26
CA PHE A 476 6.41 16.80 8.62
C PHE A 476 6.61 17.58 9.92
N ASN A 477 6.15 18.83 9.96
CA ASN A 477 6.31 19.71 11.12
C ASN A 477 5.48 19.26 12.33
N THR A 478 4.39 18.55 12.09
CA THR A 478 3.50 18.03 13.15
C THR A 478 3.10 16.57 12.90
N ASN A 479 2.78 15.83 13.98
CA ASN A 479 2.22 14.48 13.85
C ASN A 479 0.81 14.53 13.22
N ALA A 480 0.03 15.55 13.50
CA ALA A 480 -1.29 15.72 12.90
C ALA A 480 -1.19 15.92 11.38
N ALA A 481 -0.27 16.76 10.89
CA ALA A 481 -0.06 16.95 9.46
C ALA A 481 0.35 15.63 8.78
N TYR A 482 1.31 14.89 9.35
CA TYR A 482 1.71 13.58 8.86
C TYR A 482 0.54 12.60 8.79
N SER A 483 -0.17 12.44 9.91
CA SER A 483 -1.25 11.45 10.01
C SER A 483 -2.38 11.74 9.02
N ILE A 484 -2.82 12.99 8.92
CA ILE A 484 -3.90 13.34 7.98
C ILE A 484 -3.43 13.28 6.53
N ALA A 485 -2.19 13.72 6.24
CA ALA A 485 -1.65 13.63 4.89
C ALA A 485 -1.53 12.18 4.43
N SER A 486 -0.89 11.33 5.23
CA SER A 486 -0.60 9.94 4.85
C SER A 486 -1.88 9.11 4.74
N TYR A 487 -2.73 9.14 5.74
CA TYR A 487 -3.97 8.33 5.82
C TYR A 487 -5.12 9.00 5.06
N SER A 488 -5.68 10.06 5.62
CA SER A 488 -6.97 10.61 5.16
C SER A 488 -6.86 11.31 3.81
N LYS A 489 -5.89 12.23 3.61
CA LYS A 489 -5.71 12.92 2.32
C LYS A 489 -5.24 11.94 1.24
N GLY A 490 -4.46 10.91 1.60
CA GLY A 490 -4.09 9.81 0.71
C GLY A 490 -5.28 8.96 0.27
N ALA A 491 -6.21 8.65 1.17
CA ALA A 491 -7.46 7.97 0.81
C ALA A 491 -8.35 8.85 -0.07
N VAL A 492 -8.50 10.14 0.27
CA VAL A 492 -9.26 11.11 -0.54
C VAL A 492 -8.63 11.29 -1.93
N PHE A 493 -7.30 11.17 -2.07
CA PHE A 493 -6.65 11.13 -3.40
C PHE A 493 -7.25 10.06 -4.29
N MET A 494 -7.42 8.84 -3.80
CA MET A 494 -8.00 7.74 -4.60
C MET A 494 -9.47 8.00 -4.96
N GLU A 495 -10.22 8.64 -4.07
CA GLU A 495 -11.60 9.06 -4.34
C GLU A 495 -11.67 10.13 -5.42
N GLN A 496 -10.82 11.16 -5.33
CA GLN A 496 -10.76 12.23 -6.33
C GLN A 496 -10.30 11.69 -7.68
N LEU A 497 -9.34 10.77 -7.72
CA LEU A 497 -8.95 10.09 -8.95
C LEU A 497 -10.15 9.36 -9.56
N GLY A 498 -10.93 8.62 -8.75
CA GLY A 498 -12.16 7.98 -9.19
C GLY A 498 -13.23 8.95 -9.68
N TYR A 499 -13.35 10.14 -9.08
CA TYR A 499 -14.23 11.21 -9.55
C TYR A 499 -13.82 11.74 -10.94
N ILE A 500 -12.50 11.87 -11.18
CA ILE A 500 -11.94 12.41 -12.42
C ILE A 500 -12.04 11.42 -13.59
N ILE A 501 -11.69 10.14 -13.35
CA ILE A 501 -11.59 9.13 -14.42
C ILE A 501 -12.83 8.20 -14.51
N GLY A 502 -13.71 8.25 -13.51
CA GLY A 502 -14.84 7.34 -13.33
C GLY A 502 -14.48 6.13 -12.45
N ALA A 503 -15.39 5.72 -11.55
CA ALA A 503 -15.17 4.62 -10.61
C ALA A 503 -14.84 3.27 -11.31
N PRO A 504 -15.49 2.86 -12.40
CA PRO A 504 -15.13 1.63 -13.10
C PRO A 504 -13.71 1.64 -13.67
N VAL A 505 -13.23 2.81 -14.12
CA VAL A 505 -11.87 2.98 -14.65
C VAL A 505 -10.85 2.94 -13.51
N ARG A 506 -11.17 3.53 -12.35
CA ARG A 506 -10.35 3.43 -11.13
C ARG A 506 -10.21 1.97 -10.67
N ASP A 507 -11.29 1.20 -10.64
CA ASP A 507 -11.24 -0.20 -10.22
C ASP A 507 -10.37 -1.04 -11.16
N LYS A 508 -10.48 -0.79 -12.47
CA LYS A 508 -9.57 -1.38 -13.46
C LYS A 508 -8.11 -0.95 -13.22
N LEU A 509 -7.87 0.32 -12.89
CA LEU A 509 -6.53 0.84 -12.57
C LEU A 509 -5.90 0.08 -11.39
N LEU A 510 -6.64 -0.17 -10.31
CA LEU A 510 -6.12 -0.89 -9.13
C LEU A 510 -5.65 -2.30 -9.49
N LEU A 511 -6.43 -3.04 -10.29
CA LEU A 511 -6.05 -4.38 -10.76
C LEU A 511 -4.85 -4.35 -11.71
N GLU A 512 -4.77 -3.38 -12.63
CA GLU A 512 -3.63 -3.23 -13.53
C GLU A 512 -2.37 -2.77 -12.76
N TYR A 513 -2.52 -1.96 -11.71
CA TYR A 513 -1.43 -1.55 -10.83
C TYR A 513 -0.84 -2.74 -10.09
N TYR A 514 -1.69 -3.59 -9.52
CA TYR A 514 -1.25 -4.87 -8.94
C TYR A 514 -0.52 -5.75 -9.96
N LYS A 515 -1.09 -5.98 -11.15
CA LYS A 515 -0.48 -6.85 -12.18
C LYS A 515 0.89 -6.37 -12.64
N GLN A 516 1.09 -5.06 -12.76
CA GLN A 516 2.34 -4.52 -13.31
C GLN A 516 3.41 -4.31 -12.24
N TRP A 517 3.01 -4.04 -11.00
CA TRP A 517 3.92 -3.57 -9.97
C TRP A 517 4.05 -4.48 -8.75
N ALA A 518 3.30 -5.59 -8.65
CA ALA A 518 3.49 -6.55 -7.57
C ALA A 518 4.95 -7.03 -7.51
N PHE A 519 5.52 -7.05 -6.29
CA PHE A 519 6.91 -7.41 -5.98
C PHE A 519 7.96 -6.46 -6.60
N LYS A 520 7.59 -5.21 -6.79
CA LYS A 520 8.47 -4.14 -7.26
C LYS A 520 8.35 -2.92 -6.34
N HIS A 521 9.09 -1.87 -6.69
CA HIS A 521 9.11 -0.58 -6.00
C HIS A 521 8.49 0.51 -6.88
N PRO A 522 7.14 0.60 -6.98
CA PRO A 522 6.50 1.68 -7.71
C PRO A 522 6.58 3.00 -6.94
N ASN A 523 6.44 4.10 -7.67
CA ASN A 523 6.29 5.43 -7.12
C ASN A 523 5.04 6.15 -7.66
N SER A 524 4.81 7.38 -7.24
CA SER A 524 3.64 8.16 -7.67
C SER A 524 3.58 8.40 -9.17
N SER A 525 4.72 8.54 -9.85
CA SER A 525 4.76 8.72 -11.30
C SER A 525 4.36 7.45 -12.06
N ASP A 526 4.71 6.28 -11.52
CA ASP A 526 4.32 4.99 -12.10
C ASP A 526 2.81 4.78 -12.03
N LEU A 527 2.20 5.12 -10.89
CA LEU A 527 0.75 5.08 -10.73
C LEU A 527 0.06 6.05 -11.71
N MET A 528 0.51 7.30 -11.78
CA MET A 528 -0.13 8.30 -12.65
C MET A 528 -0.01 7.95 -14.11
N ARG A 529 1.14 7.48 -14.58
CA ARG A 529 1.31 6.99 -15.96
C ARG A 529 0.36 5.84 -16.28
N LEU A 530 0.17 4.94 -15.31
CA LEU A 530 -0.79 3.85 -15.49
C LEU A 530 -2.22 4.36 -15.51
N ALA A 531 -2.57 5.31 -14.64
CA ALA A 531 -3.89 5.95 -14.63
C ALA A 531 -4.21 6.65 -15.95
N GLU A 532 -3.24 7.36 -16.54
CA GLU A 532 -3.36 7.96 -17.88
C GLU A 532 -3.55 6.89 -18.97
N THR A 533 -2.79 5.80 -18.90
CA THR A 533 -2.91 4.69 -19.86
C THR A 533 -4.29 4.03 -19.82
N VAL A 534 -4.82 3.80 -18.61
CA VAL A 534 -6.11 3.10 -18.42
C VAL A 534 -7.30 3.99 -18.74
N SER A 535 -7.20 5.29 -18.40
CA SER A 535 -8.30 6.26 -18.60
C SER A 535 -8.29 6.93 -19.97
N GLY A 536 -7.13 7.02 -20.62
CA GLY A 536 -6.93 7.82 -21.83
C GLY A 536 -6.92 9.34 -21.58
N LEU A 537 -6.83 9.78 -20.33
CA LEU A 537 -6.81 11.18 -19.91
C LEU A 537 -5.41 11.61 -19.47
N GLN A 538 -5.09 12.89 -19.59
CA GLN A 538 -3.85 13.45 -19.02
C GLN A 538 -4.09 13.87 -17.56
N LEU A 539 -3.23 13.44 -16.64
CA LEU A 539 -3.43 13.55 -15.20
C LEU A 539 -2.26 14.19 -14.44
N ASP A 540 -1.21 14.63 -15.13
CA ASP A 540 -0.05 15.28 -14.50
C ASP A 540 -0.45 16.48 -13.64
N TRP A 541 -1.45 17.26 -14.10
CA TRP A 541 -2.00 18.39 -13.36
C TRP A 541 -2.60 17.96 -12.01
N TYR A 542 -3.26 16.78 -11.97
CA TYR A 542 -3.87 16.25 -10.75
C TYR A 542 -2.80 15.89 -9.71
N LYS A 543 -1.77 15.15 -10.15
CA LYS A 543 -0.60 14.84 -9.30
C LYS A 543 0.06 16.11 -8.78
N GLU A 544 0.31 17.10 -9.67
CA GLU A 544 0.95 18.35 -9.29
C GLU A 544 0.17 19.08 -8.21
N TYR A 545 -1.12 19.32 -8.42
CA TYR A 545 -1.93 20.06 -7.45
C TYR A 545 -2.15 19.29 -6.15
N TRP A 546 -2.52 18.02 -6.23
CA TRP A 546 -2.91 17.24 -5.06
C TRP A 546 -1.72 16.77 -4.22
N CYS A 547 -0.64 16.30 -4.86
CA CYS A 547 0.50 15.72 -4.14
C CYS A 547 1.56 16.75 -3.75
N ASN A 548 1.83 17.75 -4.64
CA ASN A 548 2.95 18.66 -4.45
C ASN A 548 2.55 19.99 -3.79
N THR A 549 1.25 20.23 -3.61
CA THR A 549 0.76 21.49 -3.04
C THR A 549 -0.31 21.26 -1.95
N THR A 550 -0.64 22.35 -1.25
CA THR A 550 -1.76 22.42 -0.30
C THR A 550 -2.94 23.25 -0.86
N LYS A 551 -3.02 23.36 -2.19
CA LYS A 551 -4.10 24.09 -2.85
C LYS A 551 -5.40 23.31 -2.77
N THR A 552 -6.49 24.02 -2.49
CA THR A 552 -7.81 23.42 -2.26
C THR A 552 -8.74 23.55 -3.47
N ILE A 553 -9.71 22.66 -3.52
CA ILE A 553 -10.85 22.71 -4.42
C ILE A 553 -11.95 23.54 -3.76
N ASP A 554 -12.50 24.53 -4.47
CA ASP A 554 -13.65 25.33 -4.04
C ASP A 554 -14.31 25.92 -5.28
N TYR A 555 -15.54 25.49 -5.56
CA TYR A 555 -16.37 25.94 -6.67
C TYR A 555 -17.72 26.44 -6.17
N ALA A 556 -18.25 27.45 -6.80
CA ALA A 556 -19.52 28.07 -6.41
C ALA A 556 -20.45 28.30 -7.60
N ILE A 557 -21.74 28.28 -7.35
CA ILE A 557 -22.76 28.82 -8.23
C ILE A 557 -22.82 30.31 -7.99
N ASP A 558 -22.41 31.11 -9.00
CA ASP A 558 -22.23 32.55 -8.86
C ASP A 558 -23.51 33.33 -9.20
N SER A 559 -24.12 33.07 -10.33
CA SER A 559 -25.32 33.81 -10.79
C SER A 559 -26.15 33.08 -11.82
N LEU A 560 -27.43 33.48 -11.92
CA LEU A 560 -28.42 33.01 -12.92
C LEU A 560 -29.03 34.19 -13.62
N TRP A 561 -29.25 34.08 -14.94
CA TRP A 561 -29.98 35.10 -15.74
C TRP A 561 -30.55 34.49 -17.03
N GLU A 562 -31.47 35.21 -17.66
CA GLU A 562 -31.96 34.91 -19.01
C GLU A 562 -31.38 35.92 -20.00
N GLU A 563 -30.89 35.44 -21.14
CA GLU A 563 -30.36 36.25 -22.21
C GLU A 563 -30.59 35.59 -23.56
N ALA A 564 -31.05 36.36 -24.54
CA ALA A 564 -31.31 35.91 -25.92
C ALA A 564 -32.21 34.65 -26.01
N GLY A 565 -33.16 34.47 -25.09
CA GLY A 565 -34.08 33.34 -25.05
C GLY A 565 -33.52 32.05 -24.42
N GLU A 566 -32.33 32.11 -23.85
CA GLU A 566 -31.70 31.01 -23.09
C GLU A 566 -31.52 31.38 -21.62
N SER A 567 -31.63 30.41 -20.76
CA SER A 567 -31.24 30.53 -19.35
C SER A 567 -29.77 30.20 -19.19
N LYS A 568 -29.12 30.91 -18.31
CA LYS A 568 -27.67 30.79 -18.05
C LYS A 568 -27.38 30.66 -16.56
N VAL A 569 -26.40 29.79 -16.24
CA VAL A 569 -25.80 29.70 -14.94
C VAL A 569 -24.30 29.95 -15.04
N ARG A 570 -23.78 30.84 -14.20
CA ARG A 570 -22.36 31.09 -14.08
C ARG A 570 -21.81 30.36 -12.88
N LEU A 571 -20.83 29.48 -13.14
CA LEU A 571 -20.03 28.82 -12.14
C LEU A 571 -18.74 29.61 -11.92
N LYS A 572 -18.23 29.59 -10.70
CA LYS A 572 -17.00 30.27 -10.31
C LYS A 572 -16.07 29.33 -9.56
N ARG A 573 -14.80 29.30 -9.94
CA ARG A 573 -13.76 28.65 -9.18
C ARG A 573 -13.19 29.63 -8.16
N LEU A 574 -13.27 29.30 -6.88
CA LEU A 574 -12.74 30.06 -5.75
C LEU A 574 -11.42 29.46 -5.28
N GLY A 575 -11.31 28.12 -5.27
CA GLY A 575 -10.11 27.41 -4.94
C GLY A 575 -9.02 27.50 -6.01
N GLN A 576 -7.78 27.21 -5.63
CA GLN A 576 -6.65 27.26 -6.55
C GLN A 576 -6.43 25.97 -7.33
N MET A 577 -6.94 24.83 -6.84
CA MET A 577 -6.88 23.55 -7.53
C MET A 577 -8.05 23.44 -8.52
N PRO A 578 -7.79 23.29 -9.83
CA PRO A 578 -8.86 23.08 -10.82
C PRO A 578 -9.34 21.63 -10.80
N MET A 579 -10.65 21.43 -11.12
CA MET A 579 -11.27 20.11 -11.26
C MET A 579 -12.23 20.08 -12.45
N PRO A 580 -12.51 18.92 -13.06
CA PRO A 580 -13.70 18.75 -13.88
C PRO A 580 -14.95 18.87 -13.01
N ILE A 581 -16.07 19.30 -13.60
CA ILE A 581 -17.31 19.54 -12.86
C ILE A 581 -18.44 18.71 -13.42
N ASP A 582 -19.12 17.97 -12.57
CA ASP A 582 -20.45 17.43 -12.84
C ASP A 582 -21.48 18.43 -12.30
N LEU A 583 -22.45 18.80 -13.15
CA LEU A 583 -23.49 19.78 -12.81
C LEU A 583 -24.87 19.18 -13.07
N GLN A 584 -25.76 19.35 -12.11
CA GLN A 584 -27.16 18.96 -12.25
C GLN A 584 -28.08 20.17 -12.11
N LEU A 585 -29.04 20.29 -13.04
CA LEU A 585 -30.15 21.21 -12.95
C LEU A 585 -31.43 20.41 -12.69
N THR A 586 -32.24 20.81 -11.72
CA THR A 586 -33.53 20.17 -11.39
C THR A 586 -34.67 21.17 -11.61
N PHE A 587 -35.74 20.76 -12.31
CA PHE A 587 -36.87 21.59 -12.66
C PHE A 587 -38.14 21.24 -11.89
N LYS A 588 -39.12 22.15 -11.86
CA LYS A 588 -40.40 22.01 -11.14
C LYS A 588 -41.25 20.82 -11.58
N ASP A 589 -41.11 20.37 -12.81
CA ASP A 589 -41.77 19.18 -13.35
C ASP A 589 -41.10 17.86 -13.00
N GLY A 590 -40.00 17.91 -12.20
CA GLY A 590 -39.21 16.76 -11.80
C GLY A 590 -38.15 16.32 -12.81
N THR A 591 -38.05 16.98 -13.97
CA THR A 591 -37.00 16.69 -14.95
C THR A 591 -35.62 17.18 -14.45
N THR A 592 -34.57 16.52 -14.94
CA THR A 592 -33.18 16.91 -14.64
C THR A 592 -32.37 17.03 -15.91
N LEU A 593 -31.39 17.93 -15.90
CA LEU A 593 -30.31 17.99 -16.89
C LEU A 593 -29.00 17.72 -16.20
N HIS A 594 -28.19 16.85 -16.80
CA HIS A 594 -26.87 16.49 -16.30
C HIS A 594 -25.78 16.90 -17.28
N TYR A 595 -24.80 17.61 -16.79
CA TYR A 595 -23.65 18.07 -17.57
C TYR A 595 -22.36 17.60 -16.94
N THR A 596 -21.39 17.23 -17.76
CA THR A 596 -19.98 17.09 -17.38
C THR A 596 -19.18 18.17 -18.09
N ILE A 597 -18.45 18.97 -17.34
CA ILE A 597 -17.55 20.03 -17.82
C ILE A 597 -16.11 19.54 -17.59
N PRO A 598 -15.43 19.00 -18.61
CA PRO A 598 -14.05 18.56 -18.45
C PRO A 598 -13.12 19.73 -18.15
N LEU A 599 -11.98 19.44 -17.50
CA LEU A 599 -10.89 20.40 -17.43
C LEU A 599 -10.06 20.32 -18.73
N ASN A 600 -9.68 21.44 -19.30
CA ASN A 600 -8.91 21.45 -20.56
C ASN A 600 -7.56 20.73 -20.46
N LEU A 601 -6.98 20.59 -19.26
CA LEU A 601 -5.73 19.87 -19.02
C LEU A 601 -5.89 18.35 -19.14
N MET A 602 -7.13 17.83 -19.14
CA MET A 602 -7.39 16.37 -19.26
C MET A 602 -7.32 15.88 -20.71
N TYR A 603 -7.47 16.75 -21.69
CA TYR A 603 -7.56 16.42 -23.12
C TYR A 603 -8.64 15.36 -23.43
N GLY A 604 -9.67 15.30 -22.62
CA GLY A 604 -10.79 14.35 -22.70
C GLY A 604 -11.76 14.54 -21.55
N ALA A 605 -12.72 13.63 -21.44
CA ALA A 605 -13.70 13.56 -20.36
C ALA A 605 -13.90 12.12 -19.90
N LYS A 606 -14.29 11.93 -18.64
CA LYS A 606 -14.71 10.61 -18.16
C LYS A 606 -15.97 10.13 -18.86
N ALA A 607 -16.18 8.82 -18.89
CA ALA A 607 -17.46 8.23 -19.30
C ALA A 607 -18.56 8.58 -18.29
N ALA A 608 -19.81 8.62 -18.74
CA ALA A 608 -20.95 8.84 -17.86
C ALA A 608 -21.06 7.70 -16.83
N GLU A 609 -21.24 8.06 -15.57
CA GLU A 609 -21.37 7.11 -14.44
C GLU A 609 -22.84 6.90 -14.03
N THR A 610 -23.79 7.47 -14.78
CA THR A 610 -25.23 7.37 -14.53
C THR A 610 -25.95 6.86 -15.77
N SER A 611 -27.09 6.20 -15.59
CA SER A 611 -27.99 5.80 -16.69
C SER A 611 -28.75 6.98 -17.28
N GLN A 612 -28.76 8.15 -16.64
CA GLN A 612 -29.35 9.36 -17.18
C GLN A 612 -28.50 9.95 -18.31
N PRO A 613 -29.11 10.58 -19.33
CA PRO A 613 -28.36 11.27 -20.37
C PRO A 613 -27.47 12.38 -19.77
N VAL A 614 -26.18 12.33 -20.06
CA VAL A 614 -25.20 13.34 -19.63
C VAL A 614 -24.70 14.08 -20.89
N VAL A 615 -24.68 15.39 -20.85
CA VAL A 615 -24.13 16.23 -21.93
C VAL A 615 -22.72 16.67 -21.53
N THR A 616 -21.72 16.26 -22.29
CA THR A 616 -20.36 16.79 -22.13
C THR A 616 -20.26 18.15 -22.80
N LEU A 617 -19.94 19.17 -22.02
CA LEU A 617 -19.76 20.53 -22.49
C LEU A 617 -18.30 20.78 -22.94
N GLU A 618 -18.02 21.97 -23.51
CA GLU A 618 -16.65 22.40 -23.77
C GLU A 618 -15.82 22.43 -22.50
N ALA A 619 -14.55 22.09 -22.63
CA ALA A 619 -13.65 22.00 -21.48
C ALA A 619 -13.44 23.36 -20.81
N TRP A 620 -13.55 23.41 -19.50
CA TRP A 620 -13.21 24.60 -18.71
C TRP A 620 -11.70 24.85 -18.76
N ARG A 621 -11.31 26.00 -19.24
CA ARG A 621 -9.91 26.40 -19.29
C ARG A 621 -9.42 26.74 -17.88
N TRP A 622 -8.43 26.04 -17.38
CA TRP A 622 -7.94 26.15 -16.01
C TRP A 622 -7.57 27.58 -15.55
N THR A 623 -7.20 28.45 -16.50
CA THR A 623 -6.91 29.87 -16.22
C THR A 623 -8.14 30.75 -16.06
N HIS A 624 -9.33 30.28 -16.48
CA HIS A 624 -10.54 31.05 -16.43
C HIS A 624 -11.21 30.92 -15.04
N PRO A 625 -11.53 32.02 -14.36
CA PRO A 625 -12.13 31.96 -13.02
C PRO A 625 -13.62 31.58 -13.06
N THR A 626 -14.26 31.68 -14.22
CA THR A 626 -15.70 31.44 -14.36
C THR A 626 -16.00 30.60 -15.61
N TYR A 627 -17.14 29.93 -15.58
CA TYR A 627 -17.71 29.17 -16.69
C TYR A 627 -19.20 29.40 -16.77
N ILE A 628 -19.74 29.51 -17.99
CA ILE A 628 -21.17 29.76 -18.23
C ILE A 628 -21.78 28.54 -18.93
N VAL A 629 -22.82 27.98 -18.31
CA VAL A 629 -23.65 26.93 -18.91
C VAL A 629 -24.98 27.53 -19.37
N SER A 630 -25.33 27.30 -20.65
CA SER A 630 -26.59 27.73 -21.23
C SER A 630 -27.54 26.54 -21.37
N PHE A 631 -28.84 26.75 -21.15
CA PHE A 631 -29.89 25.75 -21.31
C PHE A 631 -31.21 26.40 -21.77
N LYS A 632 -32.10 25.57 -22.39
CA LYS A 632 -33.31 26.09 -23.03
C LYS A 632 -34.49 26.32 -22.09
N GLN A 633 -34.56 25.61 -20.98
CA GLN A 633 -35.63 25.73 -19.98
C GLN A 633 -35.60 27.11 -19.32
N ARG A 634 -36.77 27.69 -19.07
CA ARG A 634 -36.91 29.00 -18.45
C ARG A 634 -36.45 28.93 -16.97
N LEU A 635 -35.82 29.99 -16.49
CA LEU A 635 -35.42 30.09 -15.09
C LEU A 635 -36.59 29.92 -14.11
N THR A 636 -37.78 30.42 -14.50
CA THR A 636 -39.01 30.29 -13.68
C THR A 636 -39.40 28.84 -13.40
N ASN A 637 -38.89 27.87 -14.17
CA ASN A 637 -39.11 26.43 -13.97
C ASN A 637 -37.98 25.75 -13.18
N LEU A 638 -36.85 26.42 -12.97
CA LEU A 638 -35.70 25.86 -12.27
C LEU A 638 -35.94 25.83 -10.77
N LEU A 639 -35.71 24.68 -10.12
CA LEU A 639 -35.78 24.51 -8.67
C LEU A 639 -34.41 24.52 -8.02
N LYS A 640 -33.45 23.83 -8.64
CA LYS A 640 -32.13 23.61 -8.01
C LYS A 640 -31.02 23.56 -9.05
N VAL A 641 -29.88 24.11 -8.71
CA VAL A 641 -28.62 23.93 -9.40
C VAL A 641 -27.65 23.29 -8.42
N GLU A 642 -26.91 22.27 -8.83
CA GLU A 642 -26.02 21.54 -7.96
C GLU A 642 -24.72 21.14 -8.70
N ILE A 643 -23.59 21.62 -8.17
CA ILE A 643 -22.24 21.17 -8.53
C ILE A 643 -21.97 19.89 -7.77
N ASP A 644 -21.42 18.89 -8.45
CA ASP A 644 -21.14 17.57 -7.89
C ASP A 644 -22.34 16.94 -7.14
N PRO A 645 -23.38 16.53 -7.85
CA PRO A 645 -24.54 15.87 -7.24
C PRO A 645 -24.18 14.54 -6.56
N SER A 646 -22.99 13.96 -6.88
CA SER A 646 -22.48 12.75 -6.25
C SER A 646 -21.85 13.02 -4.87
N LYS A 647 -21.56 14.27 -4.54
CA LYS A 647 -20.87 14.72 -3.32
C LYS A 647 -19.50 14.04 -3.07
N ARG A 648 -18.84 13.61 -4.16
CA ARG A 648 -17.51 12.98 -4.08
C ARG A 648 -16.36 13.97 -4.20
N MET A 649 -16.58 15.13 -4.83
CA MET A 649 -15.55 16.15 -4.98
C MET A 649 -15.15 16.71 -3.62
N ALA A 650 -13.84 16.79 -3.35
CA ALA A 650 -13.28 17.26 -2.09
C ALA A 650 -13.28 18.80 -2.00
N ASP A 651 -14.42 19.41 -2.31
CA ASP A 651 -14.64 20.84 -2.20
C ASP A 651 -14.69 21.26 -0.72
N VAL A 652 -13.84 22.22 -0.35
CA VAL A 652 -13.70 22.63 1.05
C VAL A 652 -14.85 23.51 1.55
N GLU A 653 -15.71 24.06 0.65
CA GLU A 653 -16.88 24.86 1.00
C GLU A 653 -18.16 24.40 0.27
N GLN A 654 -18.61 23.20 0.59
CA GLN A 654 -19.74 22.53 -0.09
C GLN A 654 -21.05 23.30 -0.08
N LYS A 655 -21.22 24.29 0.82
CA LYS A 655 -22.48 25.06 0.90
C LYS A 655 -22.72 25.95 -0.31
N ASN A 656 -21.66 26.35 -1.02
CA ASN A 656 -21.75 27.18 -2.22
C ASN A 656 -21.93 26.36 -3.50
N ASN A 657 -21.93 25.02 -3.42
CA ASN A 657 -22.11 24.09 -4.53
C ASN A 657 -23.59 23.87 -4.87
N THR A 658 -24.50 24.31 -4.03
CA THR A 658 -25.94 24.10 -4.23
C THR A 658 -26.68 25.43 -4.13
N LEU A 659 -27.54 25.70 -5.12
CA LEU A 659 -28.46 26.82 -5.12
C LEU A 659 -29.90 26.31 -5.27
N GLU A 660 -30.68 26.44 -4.20
CA GLU A 660 -32.13 26.24 -4.22
C GLU A 660 -32.85 27.54 -4.57
N ILE A 661 -33.74 27.51 -5.53
CA ILE A 661 -34.46 28.70 -6.01
C ILE A 661 -35.85 28.69 -5.42
N LYS A 662 -36.12 29.70 -4.61
CA LYS A 662 -37.44 29.96 -4.02
C LYS A 662 -38.16 30.96 -4.88
N TRP A 663 -39.29 30.57 -5.45
CA TRP A 663 -40.13 31.39 -6.31
C TRP A 663 -41.33 31.93 -5.54
#